data_23d6d60577c08bbf217bb9245d10fc3e
#
_entry.id   23d6d60577c08bbf217bb9245d10fc3e
#
_cell.length_a   1.000
_cell.length_b   1.000
_cell.length_c   1.000
_cell.angle_alpha   90.00
_cell.angle_beta   90.00
_cell.angle_gamma   90.00
#
_symmetry.space_group_name_H-M   'P 1'
#
loop_
_entity.id
_entity.type
_entity.pdbx_description
1 polymer ?
#
loop_
_entity_poly.entity_id
_entity_poly.type
_entity_poly.pdbx_seq_one_letter_code
_entity_poly.pdbx_strand_id
1 'polypeptide(L)'
;MPVIPVYINPYPDELIYSWIHRLAKENGLSITTFANAYLNKFNSKIGTLKYDIRYGLLCLSESFFIQKDLKEMFLSMSIFPFEAMFLSVGQQTRYINNVFRKPDPLNASINNMIKEIHICPQCIENDIEMFGEPYIHRAHHLSGVCTCHKHKTPLYKYTGIKGHECEYDLSHYTELTIKDLAMENEYTDYAQALFNSNTNCNVTDLKHLIYNKLRELGHNTNRYENFISAFYASKLATLFNADLKKYLCISIPSTLSTSARSMLPLLMYLFPDVQEIIHKFENAPPVIQKNHCAECGKSFYATPTSLTEGWGCTYCDANKPIEERYKKLIDFAGKGNYEPLEPFRSLNLKLKIYHKICGETIQINPRKFIFDHVRCICENRLNEWDVRKRLEEFRDYEFISYDRGSLIITMRSKKCGHVFSCKFYNFIKCPGCRICRPRNMTTELYTERVHNLTGDEYTVLGEFVDQKTKIAIKHNKCGKTQEYTPWTFLGGQRCNACNPFLVKKTKDSWERGYALLCEYKEKYGTANIPRRVHYKDVLLGNWLQNQRTKYKAGKLTLSQQEALVSLGVTFDQLAAEWERRYEQYKRYIQQNNGSSDIPKRTIFEGEKLGVWVGVQRRSYKIGKLSEERYKKLCDINMKF
;
A
#
# COMPACT_ATOMS: atom_id res chain seq x y z
N MET A 1 14.72 39.81 7.83
CA MET A 1 15.41 38.50 7.97
C MET A 1 16.89 38.74 7.92
N PRO A 2 17.72 37.95 8.59
CA PRO A 2 19.15 38.04 8.36
C PRO A 2 19.43 37.71 6.91
N VAL A 3 20.26 38.52 6.26
CA VAL A 3 20.69 38.28 4.86
C VAL A 3 21.85 37.31 4.87
N ILE A 4 21.83 36.35 3.93
CA ILE A 4 22.95 35.43 3.71
C ILE A 4 24.05 36.22 2.99
N PRO A 5 25.24 36.41 3.61
CA PRO A 5 26.30 37.24 3.04
C PRO A 5 26.91 36.69 1.75
N VAL A 6 27.14 35.38 1.71
CA VAL A 6 27.78 34.70 0.58
C VAL A 6 26.80 33.73 -0.06
N TYR A 7 26.54 33.91 -1.36
CA TYR A 7 25.78 32.97 -2.17
C TYR A 7 26.75 32.15 -3.05
N ILE A 8 26.55 30.86 -3.11
CA ILE A 8 27.29 29.96 -4.00
C ILE A 8 26.31 29.31 -4.99
N ASN A 9 26.76 29.12 -6.21
CA ASN A 9 25.95 28.36 -7.19
C ASN A 9 25.97 26.85 -6.86
N PRO A 10 24.86 26.14 -7.10
CA PRO A 10 24.87 24.70 -7.02
C PRO A 10 25.74 24.11 -8.14
N TYR A 11 26.36 22.98 -7.85
CA TYR A 11 27.06 22.18 -8.86
C TYR A 11 26.05 21.42 -9.76
N PRO A 12 26.48 20.93 -10.93
CA PRO A 12 25.62 20.13 -11.80
C PRO A 12 25.09 18.89 -11.05
N ASP A 13 23.79 18.67 -11.09
CA ASP A 13 23.11 17.55 -10.41
C ASP A 13 23.28 17.53 -8.87
N GLU A 14 23.61 18.65 -8.25
CA GLU A 14 23.78 18.71 -6.80
C GLU A 14 22.45 18.63 -6.07
N LEU A 15 22.40 17.77 -5.03
CA LEU A 15 21.24 17.70 -4.14
C LEU A 15 21.19 18.92 -3.23
N ILE A 16 19.99 19.50 -3.06
CA ILE A 16 19.79 20.70 -2.23
C ILE A 16 20.35 20.56 -0.81
N TYR A 17 20.34 19.36 -0.24
CA TYR A 17 20.92 19.07 1.06
C TYR A 17 22.44 19.34 1.08
N SER A 18 23.15 18.84 0.07
CA SER A 18 24.59 19.08 -0.11
C SER A 18 24.89 20.56 -0.30
N TRP A 19 24.16 21.21 -1.20
CA TRP A 19 24.32 22.64 -1.46
C TRP A 19 24.15 23.51 -0.20
N ILE A 20 23.18 23.19 0.67
CA ILE A 20 23.00 23.93 1.92
C ILE A 20 24.16 23.71 2.90
N HIS A 21 24.74 22.51 2.96
CA HIS A 21 25.93 22.27 3.76
C HIS A 21 27.12 23.12 3.27
N ARG A 22 27.32 23.18 1.95
CA ARG A 22 28.36 24.03 1.35
C ARG A 22 28.07 25.52 1.61
N LEU A 23 26.81 25.94 1.41
CA LEU A 23 26.42 27.35 1.66
C LEU A 23 26.62 27.74 3.13
N ALA A 24 26.35 26.86 4.08
CA ALA A 24 26.61 27.10 5.49
C ALA A 24 28.13 27.23 5.76
N LYS A 25 28.94 26.34 5.23
CA LYS A 25 30.38 26.31 5.34
C LYS A 25 30.99 27.62 4.81
N GLU A 26 30.62 28.07 3.61
CA GLU A 26 31.09 29.30 2.99
C GLU A 26 30.71 30.57 3.78
N ASN A 27 29.62 30.50 4.54
CA ASN A 27 29.22 31.57 5.45
C ASN A 27 29.78 31.44 6.86
N GLY A 28 30.74 30.53 7.10
CA GLY A 28 31.39 30.30 8.39
C GLY A 28 30.49 29.78 9.49
N LEU A 29 29.37 29.11 9.13
CA LEU A 29 28.37 28.60 10.05
C LEU A 29 28.33 27.09 10.08
N SER A 30 28.06 26.51 11.27
CA SER A 30 27.66 25.10 11.33
C SER A 30 26.31 24.93 10.66
N ILE A 31 26.03 23.73 10.11
CA ILE A 31 24.75 23.43 9.49
C ILE A 31 23.58 23.66 10.45
N THR A 32 23.74 23.36 11.73
CA THR A 32 22.72 23.57 12.75
C THR A 32 22.46 25.06 12.96
N THR A 33 23.51 25.89 13.06
CA THR A 33 23.40 27.33 13.21
C THR A 33 22.76 27.96 11.97
N PHE A 34 23.20 27.55 10.78
CA PHE A 34 22.63 27.99 9.51
C PHE A 34 21.14 27.64 9.39
N ALA A 35 20.78 26.40 9.66
CA ALA A 35 19.41 25.95 9.62
C ALA A 35 18.51 26.72 10.59
N ASN A 36 18.97 26.99 11.81
CA ASN A 36 18.24 27.79 12.79
C ASN A 36 18.05 29.25 12.35
N ALA A 37 19.05 29.84 11.75
CA ALA A 37 19.00 31.24 11.31
C ALA A 37 18.10 31.44 10.08
N TYR A 38 18.20 30.55 9.09
CA TYR A 38 17.65 30.77 7.75
C TYR A 38 16.55 29.78 7.33
N LEU A 39 16.45 28.59 7.95
CA LEU A 39 15.49 27.54 7.54
C LEU A 39 14.38 27.31 8.55
N ASN A 40 14.57 27.67 9.82
CA ASN A 40 13.76 27.16 10.93
C ASN A 40 12.81 28.17 11.60
N LYS A 41 12.50 29.29 10.98
CA LYS A 41 11.53 30.26 11.58
C LYS A 41 10.16 29.63 11.96
N PHE A 42 9.87 28.41 11.52
CA PHE A 42 8.56 27.77 11.67
C PHE A 42 8.58 26.37 12.30
N ASN A 43 9.72 25.85 12.74
CA ASN A 43 9.81 24.50 13.33
C ASN A 43 10.46 24.51 14.72
N SER A 44 9.63 24.42 15.77
CA SER A 44 10.06 24.31 17.17
C SER A 44 10.61 22.93 17.57
N LYS A 45 10.70 21.96 16.65
CA LYS A 45 11.27 20.62 16.87
C LYS A 45 12.39 20.33 15.87
N ILE A 46 13.53 20.88 16.14
CA ILE A 46 14.74 20.71 15.33
C ILE A 46 15.55 19.56 15.90
N GLY A 47 15.79 18.58 15.09
CA GLY A 47 16.77 17.54 15.34
C GLY A 47 17.59 17.19 14.12
N THR A 48 17.02 17.27 12.94
CA THR A 48 17.75 16.91 11.71
C THR A 48 17.16 17.66 10.52
N LEU A 49 18.03 18.35 9.78
CA LEU A 49 17.74 18.82 8.44
C LEU A 49 17.29 17.62 7.61
N LYS A 50 16.15 17.73 6.95
CA LYS A 50 15.65 16.66 6.09
C LYS A 50 16.30 16.79 4.73
N TYR A 51 16.70 15.68 4.15
CA TYR A 51 17.40 15.64 2.87
C TYR A 51 16.63 16.28 1.71
N ASP A 52 15.31 16.36 1.80
CA ASP A 52 14.42 16.95 0.80
C ASP A 52 13.85 18.34 1.18
N ILE A 53 14.46 19.05 2.08
CA ILE A 53 14.21 20.42 2.54
C ILE A 53 12.80 20.98 2.24
N ARG A 54 11.89 20.63 3.13
CA ARG A 54 10.51 21.17 3.10
C ARG A 54 10.49 22.49 3.85
N TYR A 55 9.69 23.45 3.39
CA TYR A 55 9.54 24.78 3.98
C TYR A 55 10.81 25.64 4.04
N GLY A 56 11.97 25.00 4.04
CA GLY A 56 13.25 25.70 4.15
C GLY A 56 13.55 26.54 2.93
N LEU A 57 13.13 26.09 1.75
CA LEU A 57 13.44 26.77 0.50
C LEU A 57 12.77 28.16 0.42
N LEU A 58 11.50 28.26 0.84
CA LEU A 58 10.80 29.55 0.90
C LEU A 58 11.46 30.51 1.90
N CYS A 59 11.84 30.01 3.08
CA CYS A 59 12.53 30.82 4.09
C CYS A 59 13.92 31.25 3.60
N LEU A 60 14.64 30.34 2.94
CA LEU A 60 15.96 30.59 2.41
C LEU A 60 15.93 31.69 1.33
N SER A 61 14.95 31.67 0.44
CA SER A 61 14.80 32.66 -0.63
C SER A 61 14.55 34.08 -0.11
N GLU A 62 13.83 34.19 1.01
CA GLU A 62 13.59 35.49 1.66
C GLU A 62 14.88 36.05 2.32
N SER A 63 15.91 35.23 2.46
CA SER A 63 17.21 35.60 3.05
C SER A 63 18.30 35.91 2.00
N PHE A 64 18.02 35.70 0.71
CA PHE A 64 18.96 36.09 -0.35
C PHE A 64 18.82 37.57 -0.71
N PHE A 65 19.95 38.22 -0.93
CA PHE A 65 20.00 39.59 -1.43
C PHE A 65 19.51 39.66 -2.89
N ILE A 66 19.76 38.66 -3.69
CA ILE A 66 19.31 38.54 -5.08
C ILE A 66 18.12 37.59 -5.14
N GLN A 67 17.00 38.06 -5.71
CA GLN A 67 15.85 37.20 -5.94
C GLN A 67 16.20 36.05 -6.91
N LYS A 68 16.04 34.82 -6.42
CA LYS A 68 16.21 33.59 -7.22
C LYS A 68 14.83 32.99 -7.52
N ASP A 69 14.68 32.34 -8.67
CA ASP A 69 13.49 31.61 -9.00
C ASP A 69 13.43 30.32 -8.17
N LEU A 70 12.52 30.30 -7.19
CA LEU A 70 12.34 29.16 -6.29
C LEU A 70 11.97 27.86 -6.98
N LYS A 71 11.20 27.97 -8.07
CA LYS A 71 10.80 26.80 -8.85
C LYS A 71 12.01 26.20 -9.53
N GLU A 72 12.83 27.04 -10.16
CA GLU A 72 14.05 26.60 -10.82
C GLU A 72 15.01 25.97 -9.80
N MET A 73 15.26 26.63 -8.68
CA MET A 73 16.08 26.08 -7.59
C MET A 73 15.55 24.74 -7.09
N PHE A 74 14.25 24.61 -6.89
CA PHE A 74 13.65 23.36 -6.42
C PHE A 74 13.80 22.24 -7.46
N LEU A 75 13.47 22.51 -8.72
CA LEU A 75 13.53 21.51 -9.78
C LEU A 75 14.95 21.09 -10.13
N SER A 76 15.91 22.02 -10.07
CA SER A 76 17.32 21.74 -10.40
C SER A 76 18.09 21.01 -9.29
N MET A 77 17.64 21.12 -8.02
CA MET A 77 18.36 20.57 -6.86
C MET A 77 17.58 19.48 -6.09
N SER A 78 16.42 19.03 -6.57
CA SER A 78 15.64 17.96 -5.94
C SER A 78 15.40 16.78 -6.87
N ILE A 79 15.01 15.64 -6.31
CA ILE A 79 14.57 14.47 -7.08
C ILE A 79 13.08 14.51 -7.43
N PHE A 80 12.38 15.59 -7.07
CA PHE A 80 10.94 15.74 -7.29
C PHE A 80 10.53 15.54 -8.76
N PRO A 81 11.25 16.00 -9.79
CA PRO A 81 10.85 15.78 -11.17
C PRO A 81 10.64 14.31 -11.52
N PHE A 82 11.48 13.41 -11.00
CA PHE A 82 11.34 11.97 -11.17
C PHE A 82 10.25 11.38 -10.27
N GLU A 83 10.28 11.70 -8.98
CA GLU A 83 9.35 11.13 -8.01
C GLU A 83 7.89 11.53 -8.27
N ALA A 84 7.67 12.73 -8.81
CA ALA A 84 6.34 13.24 -9.14
C ALA A 84 5.55 12.30 -10.07
N MET A 85 6.22 11.63 -11.00
CA MET A 85 5.59 10.69 -11.92
C MET A 85 4.87 9.54 -11.20
N PHE A 86 5.36 9.13 -10.03
CA PHE A 86 4.83 8.02 -9.22
C PHE A 86 3.88 8.48 -8.11
N LEU A 87 3.61 9.78 -8.04
CA LEU A 87 2.67 10.37 -7.09
C LEU A 87 1.31 10.62 -7.74
N SER A 88 0.23 10.50 -6.95
CA SER A 88 -1.07 11.01 -7.37
C SER A 88 -1.06 12.54 -7.39
N VAL A 89 -1.98 13.15 -8.15
CA VAL A 89 -2.13 14.60 -8.22
C VAL A 89 -2.26 15.23 -6.83
N GLY A 90 -3.06 14.62 -5.93
CA GLY A 90 -3.18 15.10 -4.54
C GLY A 90 -1.88 14.97 -3.72
N GLN A 91 -1.03 13.97 -4.00
CA GLN A 91 0.29 13.85 -3.36
C GLN A 91 1.27 14.89 -3.91
N GLN A 92 1.27 15.11 -5.23
CA GLN A 92 2.05 16.19 -5.85
C GLN A 92 1.66 17.56 -5.27
N THR A 93 0.35 17.85 -5.21
CA THR A 93 -0.17 19.10 -4.61
C THR A 93 0.27 19.28 -3.18
N ARG A 94 0.17 18.23 -2.34
CA ARG A 94 0.66 18.29 -0.95
C ARG A 94 2.16 18.56 -0.87
N TYR A 95 2.93 17.91 -1.73
CA TYR A 95 4.39 18.09 -1.75
C TYR A 95 4.73 19.54 -2.09
N ILE A 96 4.16 20.07 -3.17
CA ILE A 96 4.36 21.43 -3.64
C ILE A 96 3.92 22.45 -2.58
N ASN A 97 2.76 22.23 -1.95
CA ASN A 97 2.31 23.08 -0.84
C ASN A 97 3.28 23.04 0.35
N ASN A 98 3.91 21.88 0.63
CA ASN A 98 4.92 21.79 1.70
C ASN A 98 6.24 22.51 1.35
N VAL A 99 6.57 22.69 0.07
CA VAL A 99 7.78 23.39 -0.39
C VAL A 99 7.56 24.89 -0.47
N PHE A 100 6.46 25.34 -1.07
CA PHE A 100 6.22 26.72 -1.46
C PHE A 100 5.24 27.47 -0.56
N ARG A 101 4.75 26.88 0.53
CA ARG A 101 3.88 27.54 1.49
C ARG A 101 4.48 27.53 2.89
N LYS A 102 4.10 28.49 3.72
CA LYS A 102 4.40 28.47 5.15
C LYS A 102 3.76 27.24 5.80
N PRO A 103 4.35 26.69 6.88
CA PRO A 103 3.77 25.60 7.64
C PRO A 103 2.34 25.90 8.05
N ASP A 104 1.43 24.98 7.74
CA ASP A 104 0.00 25.18 7.90
C ASP A 104 -0.63 23.89 8.44
N PRO A 105 -1.45 23.94 9.50
CA PRO A 105 -2.17 22.78 10.01
C PRO A 105 -3.06 22.08 8.98
N LEU A 106 -3.54 22.82 7.98
CA LEU A 106 -4.32 22.27 6.86
C LEU A 106 -3.46 21.60 5.80
N ASN A 107 -2.15 21.79 5.84
CA ASN A 107 -1.22 21.14 4.91
C ASN A 107 -0.69 19.85 5.54
N ALA A 108 -1.15 18.71 5.06
CA ALA A 108 -0.72 17.43 5.61
C ALA A 108 0.77 17.21 5.39
N SER A 109 1.49 16.81 6.43
CA SER A 109 2.88 16.37 6.28
C SER A 109 2.97 15.18 5.33
N ILE A 110 3.99 15.15 4.51
CA ILE A 110 4.32 14.07 3.60
C ILE A 110 5.55 13.31 4.10
N ASN A 111 5.74 12.08 3.64
CA ASN A 111 6.97 11.33 3.93
C ASN A 111 8.16 11.92 3.16
N ASN A 112 9.37 11.74 3.67
CA ASN A 112 10.58 12.11 2.95
C ASN A 112 10.70 11.26 1.69
N MET A 113 11.05 11.87 0.57
CA MET A 113 11.41 11.15 -0.65
C MET A 113 12.75 10.45 -0.46
N ILE A 114 13.73 11.17 0.07
CA ILE A 114 15.05 10.65 0.38
C ILE A 114 15.09 10.21 1.85
N LYS A 115 15.44 8.97 2.09
CA LYS A 115 15.54 8.38 3.43
C LYS A 115 16.99 8.21 3.90
N GLU A 116 17.89 8.01 2.96
CA GLU A 116 19.27 7.63 3.16
C GLU A 116 20.14 8.34 2.12
N ILE A 117 21.36 8.69 2.46
CA ILE A 117 22.31 9.30 1.52
C ILE A 117 23.14 8.22 0.88
N HIS A 118 23.25 8.31 -0.43
CA HIS A 118 24.05 7.43 -1.28
C HIS A 118 25.12 8.25 -2.03
N ILE A 119 26.30 7.68 -2.15
CA ILE A 119 27.41 8.27 -2.89
C ILE A 119 28.05 7.23 -3.82
N CYS A 120 28.78 7.71 -4.79
CA CYS A 120 29.69 6.90 -5.61
C CYS A 120 31.14 7.39 -5.32
N PRO A 121 32.06 6.52 -4.86
CA PRO A 121 33.43 6.93 -4.58
C PRO A 121 34.13 7.58 -5.79
N GLN A 122 33.96 7.04 -6.98
CA GLN A 122 34.50 7.59 -8.22
C GLN A 122 33.91 8.97 -8.58
N CYS A 123 32.64 9.22 -8.24
CA CYS A 123 32.08 10.57 -8.39
C CYS A 123 32.76 11.55 -7.42
N ILE A 124 33.02 11.14 -6.18
CA ILE A 124 33.71 11.97 -5.19
C ILE A 124 35.11 12.38 -5.70
N GLU A 125 35.87 11.43 -6.23
CA GLU A 125 37.19 11.70 -6.80
C GLU A 125 37.11 12.70 -7.97
N ASN A 126 36.18 12.46 -8.92
CA ASN A 126 35.96 13.35 -10.05
C ASN A 126 35.49 14.76 -9.63
N ASP A 127 34.63 14.85 -8.62
CA ASP A 127 34.12 16.13 -8.12
C ASP A 127 35.26 16.95 -7.46
N ILE A 128 36.14 16.30 -6.70
CA ILE A 128 37.32 16.94 -6.12
C ILE A 128 38.26 17.46 -7.22
N GLU A 129 38.49 16.66 -8.26
CA GLU A 129 39.30 17.05 -9.40
C GLU A 129 38.71 18.24 -10.17
N MET A 130 37.39 18.23 -10.41
CA MET A 130 36.73 19.26 -11.23
C MET A 130 36.38 20.52 -10.46
N PHE A 131 35.96 20.40 -9.19
CA PHE A 131 35.37 21.49 -8.41
C PHE A 131 36.13 21.83 -7.12
N GLY A 132 37.14 21.02 -6.75
CA GLY A 132 37.91 21.20 -5.54
C GLY A 132 37.27 20.63 -4.27
N GLU A 133 36.04 20.19 -4.35
CA GLU A 133 35.30 19.56 -3.24
C GLU A 133 34.23 18.61 -3.75
N PRO A 134 33.90 17.55 -2.99
CA PRO A 134 32.83 16.61 -3.37
C PRO A 134 31.46 17.16 -3.01
N TYR A 135 30.43 16.60 -3.66
CA TYR A 135 29.04 16.92 -3.35
C TYR A 135 28.09 15.69 -3.56
N ILE A 136 26.88 15.77 -3.05
CA ILE A 136 25.90 14.69 -3.16
C ILE A 136 25.06 14.89 -4.42
N HIS A 137 25.09 13.89 -5.31
CA HIS A 137 24.38 13.90 -6.58
C HIS A 137 22.91 13.47 -6.42
N ARG A 138 21.96 14.18 -7.03
CA ARG A 138 20.52 13.81 -7.06
C ARG A 138 20.28 12.46 -7.71
N ALA A 139 21.02 12.17 -8.80
CA ALA A 139 20.90 10.93 -9.55
C ALA A 139 21.10 9.67 -8.71
N HIS A 140 21.91 9.75 -7.65
CA HIS A 140 22.14 8.64 -6.72
C HIS A 140 20.95 8.38 -5.77
N HIS A 141 19.93 9.26 -5.75
CA HIS A 141 18.80 9.24 -4.81
C HIS A 141 17.44 8.98 -5.49
N LEU A 142 17.43 8.75 -6.81
CA LEU A 142 16.21 8.35 -7.50
C LEU A 142 15.71 7.03 -6.91
N SER A 143 14.41 6.92 -6.65
CA SER A 143 13.85 5.77 -5.94
C SER A 143 14.17 4.45 -6.63
N GLY A 144 14.89 3.59 -5.91
CA GLY A 144 15.28 2.26 -6.37
C GLY A 144 16.61 2.19 -7.10
N VAL A 145 17.26 3.30 -7.36
CA VAL A 145 18.62 3.33 -7.94
C VAL A 145 19.61 2.82 -6.89
N CYS A 146 20.43 1.83 -7.29
CA CYS A 146 21.47 1.21 -6.47
C CYS A 146 22.85 1.29 -7.09
N THR A 147 22.96 1.77 -8.36
CA THR A 147 24.23 1.90 -9.09
C THR A 147 24.44 3.34 -9.57
N CYS A 148 25.68 3.73 -9.76
CA CYS A 148 26.03 5.00 -10.37
C CYS A 148 25.81 4.95 -11.89
N HIS A 149 25.04 5.88 -12.44
CA HIS A 149 24.78 5.92 -13.90
C HIS A 149 26.03 6.22 -14.73
N LYS A 150 27.03 6.95 -14.16
CA LYS A 150 28.30 7.28 -14.83
C LYS A 150 29.28 6.12 -14.78
N HIS A 151 29.49 5.55 -13.59
CA HIS A 151 30.57 4.60 -13.34
C HIS A 151 30.09 3.13 -13.36
N LYS A 152 28.80 2.88 -13.41
CA LYS A 152 28.18 1.54 -13.45
C LYS A 152 28.54 0.63 -12.27
N THR A 153 28.98 1.24 -11.16
CA THR A 153 29.36 0.59 -9.91
C THR A 153 28.25 0.71 -8.87
N PRO A 154 28.20 -0.19 -7.87
CA PRO A 154 27.29 -0.04 -6.74
C PRO A 154 27.48 1.28 -6.03
N LEU A 155 26.38 1.85 -5.53
CA LEU A 155 26.42 3.01 -4.65
C LEU A 155 26.75 2.60 -3.22
N TYR A 156 27.27 3.53 -2.46
CA TYR A 156 27.59 3.39 -1.05
C TYR A 156 26.58 4.18 -0.21
N LYS A 157 26.00 3.52 0.78
CA LYS A 157 25.03 4.08 1.69
C LYS A 157 25.69 4.59 2.95
N TYR A 158 25.30 5.77 3.40
CA TYR A 158 25.75 6.33 4.67
C TYR A 158 25.19 5.56 5.88
N THR A 159 26.07 5.16 6.79
CA THR A 159 25.77 4.39 8.01
C THR A 159 26.22 5.09 9.30
N GLY A 160 26.84 6.27 9.16
CA GLY A 160 27.35 7.08 10.27
C GLY A 160 26.27 7.87 11.02
N ILE A 161 26.72 8.89 11.75
CA ILE A 161 25.86 9.77 12.55
C ILE A 161 25.17 10.77 11.61
N LYS A 162 23.86 10.89 11.69
CA LYS A 162 23.07 11.83 10.87
C LYS A 162 23.53 13.26 11.10
N GLY A 163 23.69 13.99 10.00
CA GLY A 163 24.19 15.36 9.98
C GLY A 163 25.65 15.47 9.56
N HIS A 164 26.37 14.36 9.43
CA HIS A 164 27.76 14.27 9.02
C HIS A 164 27.95 13.64 7.61
N GLU A 165 26.86 13.49 6.86
CA GLU A 165 26.86 12.84 5.53
C GLU A 165 27.72 13.60 4.51
N CYS A 166 27.86 14.92 4.69
CA CYS A 166 28.69 15.78 3.81
C CYS A 166 30.15 15.90 4.27
N GLU A 167 30.61 15.09 5.19
CA GLU A 167 32.04 14.98 5.56
C GLU A 167 32.78 14.02 4.62
N TYR A 168 32.06 13.18 3.88
CA TYR A 168 32.55 12.23 2.87
C TYR A 168 33.64 11.25 3.36
N ASP A 169 33.66 10.98 4.67
CA ASP A 169 34.51 9.92 5.23
C ASP A 169 33.92 8.54 4.83
N LEU A 170 34.62 7.88 3.90
CA LEU A 170 34.22 6.59 3.35
C LEU A 170 34.11 5.48 4.39
N SER A 171 34.74 5.61 5.56
CA SER A 171 34.59 4.65 6.67
C SER A 171 33.17 4.60 7.22
N HIS A 172 32.40 5.66 7.02
CA HIS A 172 30.98 5.77 7.41
C HIS A 172 30.00 5.35 6.31
N TYR A 173 30.50 4.77 5.22
CA TYR A 173 29.67 4.33 4.11
C TYR A 173 29.84 2.83 3.87
N THR A 174 28.75 2.17 3.50
CA THR A 174 28.73 0.74 3.19
C THR A 174 28.20 0.54 1.79
N GLU A 175 28.90 -0.26 1.00
CA GLU A 175 28.50 -0.62 -0.36
C GLU A 175 27.14 -1.32 -0.36
N LEU A 176 26.27 -0.95 -1.30
CA LEU A 176 24.99 -1.60 -1.48
C LEU A 176 25.17 -2.99 -2.09
N THR A 177 24.55 -3.99 -1.48
CA THR A 177 24.57 -5.36 -1.97
C THR A 177 23.68 -5.50 -3.20
N ILE A 178 24.27 -5.82 -4.33
CA ILE A 178 23.62 -5.98 -5.63
C ILE A 178 23.67 -7.45 -6.04
N LYS A 179 22.51 -8.01 -6.48
CA LYS A 179 22.41 -9.41 -6.94
C LYS A 179 22.77 -9.55 -8.42
N ASP A 180 22.33 -8.60 -9.23
CA ASP A 180 22.56 -8.57 -10.68
C ASP A 180 22.93 -7.13 -11.07
N LEU A 181 24.22 -6.88 -11.23
CA LEU A 181 24.76 -5.56 -11.51
C LEU A 181 24.31 -5.05 -12.90
N ALA A 182 24.23 -5.93 -13.89
CA ALA A 182 23.80 -5.54 -15.23
C ALA A 182 22.35 -5.06 -15.22
N MET A 183 21.47 -5.78 -14.53
CA MET A 183 20.05 -5.43 -14.42
C MET A 183 19.83 -4.15 -13.61
N GLU A 184 20.59 -3.93 -12.53
CA GLU A 184 20.52 -2.69 -11.76
C GLU A 184 21.07 -1.49 -12.55
N ASN A 185 22.04 -1.70 -13.41
CA ASN A 185 22.52 -0.66 -14.33
C ASN A 185 21.47 -0.32 -15.40
N GLU A 186 20.79 -1.30 -15.98
CA GLU A 186 19.66 -1.05 -16.89
C GLU A 186 18.55 -0.25 -16.21
N TYR A 187 18.19 -0.61 -14.97
CA TYR A 187 17.23 0.14 -14.16
C TYR A 187 17.67 1.58 -13.95
N THR A 188 18.93 1.77 -13.60
CA THR A 188 19.52 3.10 -13.33
C THR A 188 19.52 3.97 -14.58
N ASP A 189 19.90 3.41 -15.74
CA ASP A 189 19.90 4.14 -17.01
C ASP A 189 18.49 4.55 -17.42
N TYR A 190 17.53 3.66 -17.26
CA TYR A 190 16.12 3.94 -17.55
C TYR A 190 15.55 5.03 -16.62
N ALA A 191 15.85 4.94 -15.33
CA ALA A 191 15.47 5.96 -14.35
C ALA A 191 16.10 7.32 -14.68
N GLN A 192 17.39 7.32 -15.05
CA GLN A 192 18.12 8.53 -15.40
C GLN A 192 17.57 9.19 -16.68
N ALA A 193 17.20 8.40 -17.70
CA ALA A 193 16.59 8.92 -18.91
C ALA A 193 15.28 9.63 -18.62
N LEU A 194 14.40 9.04 -17.80
CA LEU A 194 13.15 9.66 -17.34
C LEU A 194 13.40 10.92 -16.50
N PHE A 195 14.39 10.90 -15.62
CA PHE A 195 14.74 12.03 -14.78
C PHE A 195 15.22 13.23 -15.62
N ASN A 196 16.05 12.98 -16.61
CA ASN A 196 16.60 14.02 -17.52
C ASN A 196 15.56 14.59 -18.47
N SER A 197 14.49 13.86 -18.76
CA SER A 197 13.46 14.27 -19.73
C SER A 197 12.51 15.35 -19.21
N ASN A 198 12.51 15.64 -17.89
CA ASN A 198 11.54 16.52 -17.24
C ASN A 198 10.07 16.17 -17.56
N THR A 199 9.79 14.89 -17.72
CA THR A 199 8.46 14.38 -18.06
C THR A 199 7.44 14.73 -16.97
N ASN A 200 6.39 15.46 -17.36
CA ASN A 200 5.32 15.88 -16.48
C ASN A 200 4.15 14.91 -16.54
N CYS A 201 4.09 13.96 -15.65
CA CYS A 201 2.93 13.05 -15.50
C CYS A 201 2.71 12.70 -14.05
N ASN A 202 1.66 11.94 -13.78
CA ASN A 202 1.35 11.40 -12.46
C ASN A 202 1.09 9.89 -12.54
N VAL A 203 0.96 9.25 -11.39
CA VAL A 203 0.75 7.79 -11.31
C VAL A 203 -0.50 7.32 -12.04
N THR A 204 -1.54 8.15 -12.18
CA THR A 204 -2.76 7.79 -12.91
C THR A 204 -2.48 7.76 -14.41
N ASP A 205 -1.71 8.71 -14.91
CA ASP A 205 -1.29 8.77 -16.33
C ASP A 205 -0.45 7.53 -16.68
N LEU A 206 0.52 7.18 -15.83
CA LEU A 206 1.32 5.96 -16.01
C LEU A 206 0.47 4.68 -15.98
N LYS A 207 -0.51 4.60 -15.08
CA LYS A 207 -1.46 3.47 -15.05
C LYS A 207 -2.28 3.37 -16.33
N HIS A 208 -2.77 4.49 -16.86
CA HIS A 208 -3.49 4.53 -18.12
C HIS A 208 -2.59 4.08 -19.29
N LEU A 209 -1.34 4.53 -19.29
CA LEU A 209 -0.35 4.12 -20.29
C LEU A 209 -0.12 2.60 -20.24
N ILE A 210 0.15 2.03 -19.08
CA ILE A 210 0.30 0.58 -18.86
C ILE A 210 -0.95 -0.17 -19.35
N TYR A 211 -2.13 0.31 -18.98
CA TYR A 211 -3.39 -0.32 -19.33
C TYR A 211 -3.63 -0.33 -20.85
N ASN A 212 -3.36 0.77 -21.52
CA ASN A 212 -3.51 0.87 -22.98
C ASN A 212 -2.53 -0.09 -23.69
N LYS A 213 -1.28 -0.14 -23.26
CA LYS A 213 -0.27 -1.06 -23.82
C LYS A 213 -0.67 -2.54 -23.62
N LEU A 214 -1.21 -2.89 -22.45
CA LEU A 214 -1.73 -4.24 -22.21
C LEU A 214 -2.89 -4.60 -23.12
N ARG A 215 -3.78 -3.65 -23.43
CA ARG A 215 -4.88 -3.85 -24.39
C ARG A 215 -4.35 -4.02 -25.82
N GLU A 216 -3.39 -3.22 -26.24
CA GLU A 216 -2.72 -3.33 -27.54
C GLU A 216 -2.07 -4.71 -27.72
N LEU A 217 -1.49 -5.26 -26.66
CA LEU A 217 -0.90 -6.60 -26.62
C LEU A 217 -1.94 -7.74 -26.52
N GLY A 218 -3.25 -7.42 -26.60
CA GLY A 218 -4.34 -8.39 -26.57
C GLY A 218 -4.70 -8.92 -25.17
N HIS A 219 -4.15 -8.33 -24.10
CA HIS A 219 -4.49 -8.70 -22.71
C HIS A 219 -5.76 -7.98 -22.25
N ASN A 220 -6.92 -8.62 -22.42
CA ASN A 220 -8.20 -8.07 -21.94
C ASN A 220 -8.36 -8.22 -20.42
N THR A 221 -9.11 -7.28 -19.82
CA THR A 221 -9.25 -6.94 -18.40
C THR A 221 -9.56 -8.05 -17.40
N ASN A 222 -9.81 -9.28 -17.81
CA ASN A 222 -10.18 -10.40 -16.94
C ASN A 222 -9.20 -11.58 -16.94
N ARG A 223 -8.11 -11.53 -17.72
CA ARG A 223 -7.16 -12.64 -17.84
C ARG A 223 -5.73 -12.15 -18.01
N TYR A 224 -5.19 -11.49 -16.99
CA TYR A 224 -3.76 -11.12 -16.97
C TYR A 224 -2.83 -12.28 -16.61
N GLU A 225 -3.34 -13.51 -16.42
CA GLU A 225 -2.54 -14.63 -15.91
C GLU A 225 -1.35 -14.95 -16.82
N ASN A 226 -1.53 -14.95 -18.13
CA ASN A 226 -0.45 -15.18 -19.08
C ASN A 226 0.59 -14.05 -19.05
N PHE A 227 0.14 -12.79 -18.99
CA PHE A 227 1.03 -11.64 -18.86
C PHE A 227 1.79 -11.66 -17.55
N ILE A 228 1.10 -11.93 -16.43
CA ILE A 228 1.68 -12.03 -15.09
C ILE A 228 2.75 -13.12 -15.06
N SER A 229 2.46 -14.28 -15.65
CA SER A 229 3.41 -15.38 -15.74
C SER A 229 4.63 -15.02 -16.59
N ALA A 230 4.44 -14.38 -17.74
CA ALA A 230 5.51 -13.92 -18.62
C ALA A 230 6.40 -12.87 -17.96
N PHE A 231 5.79 -11.88 -17.28
CA PHE A 231 6.56 -10.90 -16.52
C PHE A 231 7.38 -11.52 -15.41
N TYR A 232 6.81 -12.43 -14.60
CA TYR A 232 7.55 -13.10 -13.53
C TYR A 232 8.62 -14.08 -14.04
N ALA A 233 8.54 -14.53 -15.29
CA ALA A 233 9.61 -15.28 -15.94
C ALA A 233 10.75 -14.39 -16.47
N SER A 234 10.55 -13.09 -16.55
CA SER A 234 11.58 -12.14 -17.01
C SER A 234 12.58 -11.80 -15.90
N LYS A 235 13.79 -11.40 -16.30
CA LYS A 235 14.82 -10.92 -15.35
C LYS A 235 14.35 -9.67 -14.59
N LEU A 236 13.54 -8.80 -15.20
CA LEU A 236 13.00 -7.59 -14.58
C LEU A 236 12.12 -7.86 -13.36
N ALA A 237 11.54 -9.05 -13.26
CA ALA A 237 10.77 -9.45 -12.08
C ALA A 237 11.63 -9.51 -10.80
N THR A 238 12.94 -9.70 -10.91
CA THR A 238 13.86 -9.70 -9.75
C THR A 238 13.94 -8.32 -9.08
N LEU A 239 13.72 -7.26 -9.85
CA LEU A 239 13.67 -5.87 -9.38
C LEU A 239 12.29 -5.50 -8.82
N PHE A 240 11.26 -6.28 -9.14
CA PHE A 240 9.88 -6.00 -8.78
C PHE A 240 9.54 -6.59 -7.40
N ASN A 241 9.24 -5.74 -6.43
CA ASN A 241 9.00 -6.15 -5.04
C ASN A 241 7.53 -6.06 -4.59
N ALA A 242 6.59 -6.02 -5.53
CA ALA A 242 5.17 -5.87 -5.27
C ALA A 242 4.33 -7.01 -5.85
N ASP A 243 3.05 -7.09 -5.48
CA ASP A 243 2.09 -8.02 -6.05
C ASP A 243 1.50 -7.44 -7.34
N LEU A 244 1.92 -7.96 -8.49
CA LEU A 244 1.51 -7.48 -9.80
C LEU A 244 -0.01 -7.55 -10.01
N LYS A 245 -0.70 -8.53 -9.43
CA LYS A 245 -2.17 -8.61 -9.48
C LYS A 245 -2.82 -7.38 -8.85
N LYS A 246 -2.26 -6.85 -7.77
CA LYS A 246 -2.73 -5.63 -7.12
C LYS A 246 -2.45 -4.38 -7.95
N TYR A 247 -1.33 -4.36 -8.68
CA TYR A 247 -0.99 -3.24 -9.56
C TYR A 247 -1.90 -3.14 -10.78
N LEU A 248 -2.29 -4.26 -11.35
CA LEU A 248 -3.15 -4.33 -12.53
C LEU A 248 -4.64 -4.17 -12.21
N CYS A 249 -5.05 -4.27 -10.95
CA CYS A 249 -6.41 -4.00 -10.52
C CYS A 249 -6.71 -2.50 -10.54
N ILE A 250 -7.36 -2.02 -11.60
CA ILE A 250 -7.73 -0.61 -11.81
C ILE A 250 -8.78 -0.10 -10.79
N SER A 251 -9.50 -1.01 -10.13
CA SER A 251 -10.55 -0.70 -9.15
C SER A 251 -10.04 -0.39 -7.75
N ILE A 252 -8.72 -0.43 -7.51
CA ILE A 252 -8.17 -0.10 -6.19
C ILE A 252 -7.99 1.42 -6.11
N PRO A 253 -8.56 2.07 -5.07
CA PRO A 253 -8.44 3.51 -4.86
C PRO A 253 -6.97 3.96 -4.83
N SER A 254 -6.75 5.22 -5.16
CA SER A 254 -5.48 5.97 -5.18
C SER A 254 -4.59 5.86 -3.93
N THR A 255 -4.94 5.04 -2.96
CA THR A 255 -4.27 4.89 -1.66
C THR A 255 -3.07 3.94 -1.64
N LEU A 256 -2.84 3.16 -2.68
CA LEU A 256 -1.60 2.39 -2.79
C LEU A 256 -0.48 3.33 -3.23
N SER A 257 0.39 3.66 -2.29
CA SER A 257 1.68 4.32 -2.54
C SER A 257 2.47 3.46 -3.51
N THR A 258 2.50 3.86 -4.76
CA THR A 258 3.29 3.23 -5.81
C THR A 258 4.67 3.86 -5.79
N SER A 259 5.68 3.14 -5.32
CA SER A 259 7.06 3.59 -5.44
C SER A 259 7.58 3.37 -6.86
N ALA A 260 8.53 4.17 -7.31
CA ALA A 260 9.22 3.97 -8.58
C ALA A 260 9.80 2.54 -8.68
N ARG A 261 10.42 2.02 -7.61
CA ARG A 261 10.97 0.66 -7.55
C ARG A 261 9.94 -0.44 -7.84
N SER A 262 8.66 -0.19 -7.58
CA SER A 262 7.60 -1.13 -7.89
C SER A 262 7.03 -0.97 -9.31
N MET A 263 7.04 0.23 -9.86
CA MET A 263 6.41 0.51 -11.15
C MET A 263 7.40 0.47 -12.31
N LEU A 264 8.62 0.95 -12.10
CA LEU A 264 9.60 1.09 -13.17
C LEU A 264 9.96 -0.22 -13.86
N PRO A 265 10.18 -1.36 -13.15
CA PRO A 265 10.44 -2.63 -13.80
C PRO A 265 9.30 -3.09 -14.74
N LEU A 266 8.05 -2.76 -14.38
CA LEU A 266 6.90 -3.02 -15.23
C LEU A 266 6.87 -2.11 -16.46
N LEU A 267 7.23 -0.83 -16.29
CA LEU A 267 7.38 0.10 -17.41
C LEU A 267 8.49 -0.34 -18.36
N MET A 268 9.66 -0.73 -17.82
CA MET A 268 10.77 -1.26 -18.62
C MET A 268 10.37 -2.51 -19.42
N TYR A 269 9.55 -3.38 -18.84
CA TYR A 269 9.05 -4.57 -19.53
C TYR A 269 8.08 -4.24 -20.68
N LEU A 270 7.17 -3.29 -20.46
CA LEU A 270 6.14 -2.91 -21.43
C LEU A 270 6.65 -1.90 -22.48
N PHE A 271 7.62 -1.10 -22.10
CA PHE A 271 8.22 -0.03 -22.90
C PHE A 271 9.74 -0.12 -22.80
N PRO A 272 10.37 -1.10 -23.47
CA PRO A 272 11.83 -1.25 -23.45
C PRO A 272 12.57 0.01 -23.94
N ASP A 273 11.99 0.72 -24.88
CA ASP A 273 12.46 2.05 -25.29
C ASP A 273 11.77 3.11 -24.40
N VAL A 274 12.54 3.72 -23.53
CA VAL A 274 12.09 4.78 -22.63
C VAL A 274 11.54 6.00 -23.37
N GLN A 275 11.96 6.22 -24.63
CA GLN A 275 11.51 7.34 -25.45
C GLN A 275 10.01 7.26 -25.76
N GLU A 276 9.42 6.06 -25.81
CA GLU A 276 7.96 5.92 -25.95
C GLU A 276 7.20 6.63 -24.82
N ILE A 277 7.71 6.55 -23.59
CA ILE A 277 7.10 7.23 -22.42
C ILE A 277 7.37 8.74 -22.50
N ILE A 278 8.60 9.12 -22.79
CA ILE A 278 9.03 10.53 -22.84
C ILE A 278 8.18 11.29 -23.88
N HIS A 279 8.11 10.80 -25.10
CA HIS A 279 7.30 11.42 -26.16
C HIS A 279 5.81 11.49 -25.84
N LYS A 280 5.30 10.49 -25.09
CA LYS A 280 3.89 10.49 -24.68
C LYS A 280 3.51 11.68 -23.79
N PHE A 281 4.45 12.16 -22.99
CA PHE A 281 4.22 13.21 -22.00
C PHE A 281 5.04 14.49 -22.23
N GLU A 282 5.75 14.63 -23.35
CA GLU A 282 6.60 15.81 -23.62
C GLU A 282 5.83 17.13 -23.65
N ASN A 283 4.56 17.10 -24.06
CA ASN A 283 3.67 18.26 -24.12
C ASN A 283 2.73 18.38 -22.92
N ALA A 284 2.94 17.58 -21.86
CA ALA A 284 2.13 17.66 -20.66
C ALA A 284 2.39 18.99 -19.91
N PRO A 285 1.34 19.63 -19.37
CA PRO A 285 1.51 20.91 -18.69
C PRO A 285 2.38 20.74 -17.44
N PRO A 286 3.20 21.75 -17.09
CA PRO A 286 4.08 21.67 -15.93
C PRO A 286 3.27 21.55 -14.64
N VAL A 287 3.72 20.65 -13.75
CA VAL A 287 3.10 20.38 -12.44
C VAL A 287 3.09 21.64 -11.57
N ILE A 288 4.10 22.50 -11.67
CA ILE A 288 4.25 23.72 -10.90
C ILE A 288 4.05 24.92 -11.80
N GLN A 289 3.08 25.78 -11.49
CA GLN A 289 2.80 26.99 -12.21
C GLN A 289 3.06 28.23 -11.33
N LYS A 290 3.60 29.29 -11.95
CA LYS A 290 3.74 30.60 -11.33
C LYS A 290 2.42 31.36 -11.52
N ASN A 291 1.84 31.84 -10.44
CA ASN A 291 0.58 32.56 -10.42
C ASN A 291 0.79 33.94 -9.81
N HIS A 292 -0.11 34.88 -10.12
CA HIS A 292 -0.11 36.25 -9.57
C HIS A 292 -1.34 36.44 -8.71
N CYS A 293 -1.15 36.96 -7.51
CA CYS A 293 -2.26 37.22 -6.60
C CYS A 293 -2.88 38.59 -6.86
N ALA A 294 -4.16 38.63 -7.17
CA ALA A 294 -4.88 39.86 -7.37
C ALA A 294 -5.04 40.69 -6.08
N GLU A 295 -5.06 40.03 -4.89
CA GLU A 295 -5.25 40.71 -3.61
C GLU A 295 -3.97 41.38 -3.10
N CYS A 296 -2.79 40.72 -3.19
CA CYS A 296 -1.56 41.24 -2.61
C CYS A 296 -0.46 41.54 -3.64
N GLY A 297 -0.70 41.36 -4.92
CA GLY A 297 0.23 41.63 -6.00
C GLY A 297 1.45 40.71 -6.07
N LYS A 298 1.59 39.71 -5.17
CA LYS A 298 2.76 38.83 -5.11
C LYS A 298 2.63 37.61 -6.02
N SER A 299 3.74 37.22 -6.62
CA SER A 299 3.81 35.93 -7.34
C SER A 299 3.99 34.78 -6.37
N PHE A 300 3.31 33.66 -6.65
CA PHE A 300 3.41 32.43 -5.86
C PHE A 300 3.35 31.19 -6.76
N TYR A 301 3.86 30.07 -6.28
CA TYR A 301 3.87 28.78 -7.00
C TYR A 301 2.79 27.85 -6.46
N ALA A 302 2.07 27.21 -7.38
CA ALA A 302 1.00 26.27 -7.06
C ALA A 302 0.86 25.24 -8.17
N THR A 303 0.23 24.08 -7.87
CA THR A 303 -0.25 23.18 -8.91
C THR A 303 -1.59 23.67 -9.47
N PRO A 304 -1.94 23.40 -10.73
CA PRO A 304 -3.27 23.74 -11.27
C PRO A 304 -4.39 23.19 -10.37
N THR A 305 -4.22 21.98 -9.91
CA THR A 305 -5.17 21.31 -9.01
C THR A 305 -5.31 22.02 -7.68
N SER A 306 -4.21 22.53 -7.10
CA SER A 306 -4.32 23.25 -5.82
C SER A 306 -5.17 24.51 -5.92
N LEU A 307 -5.11 25.21 -7.04
CA LEU A 307 -5.95 26.39 -7.28
C LEU A 307 -7.42 26.04 -7.41
N THR A 308 -7.73 24.97 -8.15
CA THR A 308 -9.11 24.46 -8.30
C THR A 308 -9.64 23.79 -7.03
N GLU A 309 -8.79 23.40 -6.09
CA GLU A 309 -9.15 22.87 -4.78
C GLU A 309 -9.28 23.94 -3.70
N GLY A 310 -9.19 25.22 -4.04
CA GLY A 310 -9.39 26.33 -3.11
C GLY A 310 -8.15 26.76 -2.33
N TRP A 311 -6.97 26.24 -2.66
CA TRP A 311 -5.72 26.78 -2.15
C TRP A 311 -5.42 28.10 -2.85
N GLY A 312 -5.52 29.21 -2.10
CA GLY A 312 -5.25 30.53 -2.60
C GLY A 312 -3.77 30.92 -2.56
N CYS A 313 -3.52 32.22 -2.58
CA CYS A 313 -2.19 32.80 -2.46
C CYS A 313 -1.51 32.39 -1.15
N THR A 314 -0.28 31.92 -1.21
CA THR A 314 0.55 31.54 -0.05
C THR A 314 0.66 32.64 1.00
N TYR A 315 0.70 33.91 0.55
CA TYR A 315 0.88 35.05 1.41
C TYR A 315 -0.45 35.54 2.04
N CYS A 316 -1.54 35.52 1.28
CA CYS A 316 -2.86 35.92 1.77
C CYS A 316 -3.50 34.88 2.68
N ASP A 317 -3.41 33.58 2.30
CA ASP A 317 -4.02 32.51 3.09
C ASP A 317 -3.42 32.37 4.49
N ALA A 318 -2.14 32.72 4.66
CA ALA A 318 -1.48 32.65 5.96
C ALA A 318 -2.13 33.57 7.02
N ASN A 319 -2.85 34.59 6.58
CA ASN A 319 -3.49 35.60 7.45
C ASN A 319 -4.99 35.33 7.67
N LYS A 320 -5.59 34.34 6.97
CA LYS A 320 -7.01 34.01 7.13
C LYS A 320 -7.23 33.00 8.27
N PRO A 321 -8.36 33.09 9.00
CA PRO A 321 -8.70 32.13 10.04
C PRO A 321 -8.72 30.69 9.49
N ILE A 322 -8.23 29.72 10.29
CA ILE A 322 -8.15 28.31 9.90
C ILE A 322 -9.51 27.72 9.53
N GLU A 323 -10.58 28.14 10.23
CA GLU A 323 -11.94 27.67 9.97
C GLU A 323 -12.47 28.12 8.61
N GLU A 324 -12.20 29.35 8.22
CA GLU A 324 -12.57 29.86 6.90
C GLU A 324 -11.89 29.09 5.78
N ARG A 325 -10.59 28.88 5.92
CA ARG A 325 -9.80 28.12 4.95
C ARG A 325 -10.21 26.65 4.89
N TYR A 326 -10.51 26.04 6.05
CA TYR A 326 -11.00 24.66 6.12
C TYR A 326 -12.34 24.51 5.39
N LYS A 327 -13.33 25.38 5.67
CA LYS A 327 -14.62 25.38 4.99
C LYS A 327 -14.45 25.54 3.49
N LYS A 328 -13.61 26.47 3.06
CA LYS A 328 -13.29 26.72 1.65
C LYS A 328 -12.69 25.46 0.99
N LEU A 329 -11.70 24.78 1.62
CA LEU A 329 -11.09 23.58 1.08
C LEU A 329 -12.09 22.40 0.98
N ILE A 330 -12.97 22.23 1.96
CA ILE A 330 -14.03 21.22 1.89
C ILE A 330 -15.02 21.54 0.77
N ASP A 331 -15.43 22.79 0.64
CA ASP A 331 -16.35 23.23 -0.41
C ASP A 331 -15.77 22.99 -1.81
N PHE A 332 -14.54 23.45 -2.07
CA PHE A 332 -13.87 23.21 -3.34
C PHE A 332 -13.61 21.72 -3.63
N ALA A 333 -13.06 21.00 -2.64
CA ALA A 333 -12.80 19.56 -2.81
C ALA A 333 -14.10 18.79 -3.04
N GLY A 334 -15.19 19.22 -2.43
CA GLY A 334 -16.54 18.65 -2.58
C GLY A 334 -17.39 19.26 -3.71
N LYS A 335 -16.83 20.18 -4.50
CA LYS A 335 -17.54 20.87 -5.60
C LYS A 335 -18.86 21.51 -5.14
N GLY A 336 -18.87 22.16 -3.96
CA GLY A 336 -20.04 22.80 -3.36
C GLY A 336 -21.07 21.87 -2.73
N ASN A 337 -20.88 20.55 -2.85
CA ASN A 337 -21.85 19.54 -2.40
C ASN A 337 -21.67 19.09 -0.94
N TYR A 338 -20.66 19.59 -0.25
CA TYR A 338 -20.33 19.17 1.11
C TYR A 338 -20.24 20.35 2.06
N GLU A 339 -20.61 20.10 3.31
CA GLU A 339 -20.57 21.09 4.36
C GLU A 339 -20.01 20.47 5.65
N PRO A 340 -18.93 21.04 6.25
CA PRO A 340 -18.43 20.58 7.54
C PRO A 340 -19.39 20.95 8.65
N LEU A 341 -19.79 19.97 9.47
CA LEU A 341 -20.67 20.14 10.62
C LEU A 341 -19.92 20.41 11.93
N GLU A 342 -18.62 20.18 11.95
CA GLU A 342 -17.75 20.35 13.12
C GLU A 342 -16.58 21.26 12.79
N PRO A 343 -16.09 22.05 13.77
CA PRO A 343 -14.93 22.91 13.57
C PRO A 343 -13.67 22.07 13.28
N PHE A 344 -12.72 22.68 12.60
CA PHE A 344 -11.44 22.03 12.30
C PHE A 344 -10.66 21.76 13.59
N ARG A 345 -10.24 20.53 13.80
CA ARG A 345 -9.38 20.13 14.91
C ARG A 345 -8.04 19.59 14.45
N SER A 346 -8.04 18.73 13.44
CA SER A 346 -6.84 18.14 12.85
C SER A 346 -7.19 17.44 11.54
N LEU A 347 -6.24 17.40 10.62
CA LEU A 347 -6.36 16.64 9.36
C LEU A 347 -6.55 15.13 9.56
N ASN A 348 -6.09 14.59 10.68
CA ASN A 348 -6.10 13.15 10.96
C ASN A 348 -7.26 12.70 11.86
N LEU A 349 -8.00 13.62 12.46
CA LEU A 349 -9.21 13.29 13.22
C LEU A 349 -10.40 13.19 12.27
N LYS A 350 -11.26 12.20 12.51
CA LYS A 350 -12.52 12.10 11.75
C LYS A 350 -13.46 13.22 12.21
N LEU A 351 -13.90 14.03 11.25
CA LEU A 351 -14.89 15.09 11.44
C LEU A 351 -16.15 14.74 10.65
N LYS A 352 -17.27 15.27 11.09
CA LYS A 352 -18.56 15.11 10.42
C LYS A 352 -18.68 16.11 9.28
N ILE A 353 -18.96 15.58 8.08
CA ILE A 353 -19.20 16.37 6.87
C ILE A 353 -20.54 15.94 6.29
N TYR A 354 -21.42 16.91 6.06
CA TYR A 354 -22.74 16.68 5.45
C TYR A 354 -22.64 16.67 3.93
N HIS A 355 -23.27 15.71 3.28
CA HIS A 355 -23.33 15.64 1.82
C HIS A 355 -24.71 16.07 1.34
N LYS A 356 -24.81 17.25 0.72
CA LYS A 356 -26.06 17.91 0.32
C LYS A 356 -26.89 17.10 -0.67
N ILE A 357 -26.25 16.31 -1.55
CA ILE A 357 -26.97 15.55 -2.60
C ILE A 357 -27.77 14.37 -2.02
N CYS A 358 -27.21 13.62 -1.07
CA CYS A 358 -27.88 12.43 -0.51
C CYS A 358 -28.40 12.62 0.91
N GLY A 359 -28.19 13.78 1.54
CA GLY A 359 -28.63 14.04 2.90
C GLY A 359 -27.88 13.29 4.00
N GLU A 360 -26.82 12.56 3.66
CA GLU A 360 -26.09 11.73 4.61
C GLU A 360 -24.92 12.49 5.24
N THR A 361 -24.64 12.19 6.49
CA THR A 361 -23.47 12.68 7.20
C THR A 361 -22.38 11.63 7.21
N ILE A 362 -21.21 11.94 6.65
CA ILE A 362 -20.05 11.06 6.66
C ILE A 362 -19.06 11.45 7.75
N GLN A 363 -18.45 10.46 8.40
CA GLN A 363 -17.33 10.66 9.31
C GLN A 363 -16.01 10.35 8.59
N ILE A 364 -15.24 11.37 8.25
CA ILE A 364 -14.02 11.22 7.46
C ILE A 364 -12.93 12.15 7.98
N ASN A 365 -11.67 11.72 7.84
CA ASN A 365 -10.54 12.59 8.10
C ASN A 365 -10.46 13.66 7.02
N PRO A 366 -10.33 14.96 7.35
CA PRO A 366 -10.16 16.02 6.36
C PRO A 366 -9.02 15.73 5.36
N ARG A 367 -7.93 15.12 5.82
CA ARG A 367 -6.84 14.69 4.95
C ARG A 367 -7.32 13.79 3.81
N LYS A 368 -8.11 12.76 4.12
CA LYS A 368 -8.64 11.83 3.10
C LYS A 368 -9.63 12.51 2.17
N PHE A 369 -10.42 13.43 2.70
CA PHE A 369 -11.40 14.16 1.91
C PHE A 369 -10.73 15.13 0.93
N ILE A 370 -9.80 15.97 1.41
CA ILE A 370 -9.16 17.04 0.63
C ILE A 370 -8.13 16.46 -0.36
N PHE A 371 -7.24 15.56 0.09
CA PHE A 371 -6.08 15.15 -0.71
C PHE A 371 -6.20 13.78 -1.35
N ASP A 372 -6.95 12.86 -0.73
CA ASP A 372 -7.10 11.49 -1.27
C ASP A 372 -8.43 11.34 -2.02
N HIS A 373 -9.19 12.42 -2.18
CA HIS A 373 -10.47 12.51 -2.88
C HIS A 373 -11.49 11.44 -2.45
N VAL A 374 -11.43 11.01 -1.19
CA VAL A 374 -12.43 10.11 -0.63
C VAL A 374 -13.73 10.87 -0.40
N ARG A 375 -14.81 10.40 -0.99
CA ARG A 375 -16.12 11.04 -0.99
C ARG A 375 -17.19 10.16 -0.35
N CYS A 376 -18.40 10.69 -0.23
CA CYS A 376 -19.56 9.89 0.14
C CYS A 376 -19.71 8.68 -0.78
N ILE A 377 -20.12 7.56 -0.20
CA ILE A 377 -20.35 6.30 -0.96
C ILE A 377 -21.30 6.53 -2.13
N CYS A 378 -22.26 7.47 -2.00
CA CYS A 378 -23.20 7.77 -3.08
C CYS A 378 -22.54 8.38 -4.32
N GLU A 379 -21.41 9.09 -4.21
CA GLU A 379 -20.68 9.62 -5.38
C GLU A 379 -19.89 8.53 -6.13
N ASN A 380 -19.42 7.51 -5.42
CA ASN A 380 -18.76 6.36 -6.02
C ASN A 380 -19.73 5.38 -6.67
N ARG A 381 -21.04 5.60 -6.53
CA ARG A 381 -22.06 4.81 -7.19
C ARG A 381 -22.22 5.27 -8.62
N LEU A 382 -22.19 4.33 -9.55
CA LEU A 382 -22.40 4.59 -10.97
C LEU A 382 -23.69 5.40 -11.16
N ASN A 383 -23.64 6.41 -12.03
CA ASN A 383 -24.86 7.09 -12.47
C ASN A 383 -25.65 6.19 -13.46
N GLU A 384 -26.88 6.54 -13.76
CA GLU A 384 -27.72 5.73 -14.65
C GLU A 384 -27.11 5.62 -16.06
N TRP A 385 -26.48 6.68 -16.56
CA TRP A 385 -25.83 6.68 -17.87
C TRP A 385 -24.67 5.68 -17.93
N ASP A 386 -23.79 5.64 -16.90
CA ASP A 386 -22.70 4.68 -16.82
C ASP A 386 -23.23 3.23 -16.74
N VAL A 387 -24.35 3.03 -16.00
CA VAL A 387 -25.02 1.74 -15.88
C VAL A 387 -25.59 1.31 -17.23
N ARG A 388 -26.34 2.18 -17.92
CA ARG A 388 -26.88 1.92 -19.25
C ARG A 388 -25.78 1.56 -20.24
N LYS A 389 -24.72 2.35 -20.33
CA LYS A 389 -23.59 2.11 -21.21
C LYS A 389 -22.92 0.74 -21.00
N ARG A 390 -22.75 0.33 -19.73
CA ARG A 390 -22.21 -1.01 -19.41
C ARG A 390 -23.19 -2.15 -19.68
N LEU A 391 -24.47 -1.88 -19.71
CA LEU A 391 -25.51 -2.87 -20.00
C LEU A 391 -25.77 -3.04 -21.51
N GLU A 392 -25.29 -2.14 -22.38
CA GLU A 392 -25.39 -2.25 -23.85
C GLU A 392 -24.74 -3.53 -24.40
N GLU A 393 -23.72 -4.07 -23.71
CA GLU A 393 -23.09 -5.34 -24.07
C GLU A 393 -24.05 -6.55 -23.94
N PHE A 394 -25.10 -6.43 -23.13
CA PHE A 394 -26.06 -7.50 -22.82
C PHE A 394 -27.32 -7.38 -23.69
N ARG A 395 -27.20 -7.58 -25.00
CA ARG A 395 -28.26 -7.37 -26.00
C ARG A 395 -29.56 -8.19 -25.77
N ASP A 396 -29.50 -9.29 -25.02
CA ASP A 396 -30.63 -10.13 -24.65
C ASP A 396 -31.52 -9.52 -23.56
N TYR A 397 -31.17 -8.36 -23.04
CA TYR A 397 -31.88 -7.68 -21.95
C TYR A 397 -32.20 -6.24 -22.32
N GLU A 398 -33.34 -5.77 -21.86
CA GLU A 398 -33.82 -4.40 -21.97
C GLU A 398 -33.68 -3.74 -20.58
N PHE A 399 -33.01 -2.60 -20.50
CA PHE A 399 -32.91 -1.81 -19.28
C PHE A 399 -34.20 -1.04 -19.03
N ILE A 400 -34.78 -1.13 -17.83
CA ILE A 400 -35.98 -0.42 -17.43
C ILE A 400 -35.66 0.73 -16.48
N SER A 401 -34.97 0.46 -15.35
CA SER A 401 -34.64 1.46 -14.36
C SER A 401 -33.39 1.11 -13.54
N TYR A 402 -32.85 2.11 -12.90
CA TYR A 402 -31.72 1.97 -11.96
C TYR A 402 -31.98 2.80 -10.71
N ASP A 403 -31.99 2.14 -9.56
CA ASP A 403 -31.98 2.81 -8.26
C ASP A 403 -30.54 3.00 -7.79
N ARG A 404 -30.06 4.24 -7.85
CA ARG A 404 -28.73 4.62 -7.42
C ARG A 404 -28.49 4.38 -5.92
N GLY A 405 -29.55 4.47 -5.11
CA GLY A 405 -29.49 4.28 -3.66
C GLY A 405 -29.11 2.84 -3.28
N SER A 406 -29.82 1.87 -3.82
CA SER A 406 -29.65 0.44 -3.55
C SER A 406 -28.71 -0.27 -4.53
N LEU A 407 -28.27 0.39 -5.60
CA LEU A 407 -27.53 -0.17 -6.75
C LEU A 407 -28.32 -1.29 -7.47
N ILE A 408 -29.65 -1.20 -7.46
CA ILE A 408 -30.55 -2.17 -8.08
C ILE A 408 -30.89 -1.70 -9.50
N ILE A 409 -30.70 -2.60 -10.47
CA ILE A 409 -31.21 -2.45 -11.82
C ILE A 409 -32.47 -3.27 -11.99
N THR A 410 -33.41 -2.73 -12.74
CA THR A 410 -34.61 -3.47 -13.22
C THR A 410 -34.45 -3.68 -14.72
N MET A 411 -34.55 -4.93 -15.14
CA MET A 411 -34.29 -5.38 -16.51
C MET A 411 -35.43 -6.26 -16.98
N ARG A 412 -35.67 -6.25 -18.30
CA ARG A 412 -36.56 -7.23 -18.96
C ARG A 412 -35.72 -8.18 -19.79
N SER A 413 -35.89 -9.48 -19.65
CA SER A 413 -35.26 -10.47 -20.52
C SER A 413 -36.04 -10.60 -21.83
N LYS A 414 -35.41 -10.37 -22.97
CA LYS A 414 -36.01 -10.53 -24.30
C LYS A 414 -36.34 -12.00 -24.62
N LYS A 415 -35.56 -12.94 -24.03
CA LYS A 415 -35.78 -14.39 -24.25
C LYS A 415 -37.01 -14.95 -23.56
N CYS A 416 -37.38 -14.46 -22.38
CA CYS A 416 -38.45 -15.01 -21.58
C CYS A 416 -39.50 -13.98 -21.17
N GLY A 417 -39.37 -12.71 -21.55
CA GLY A 417 -40.33 -11.63 -21.26
C GLY A 417 -40.34 -11.15 -19.80
N HIS A 418 -39.71 -11.87 -18.87
CA HIS A 418 -39.78 -11.54 -17.44
C HIS A 418 -39.04 -10.23 -17.11
N VAL A 419 -39.71 -9.43 -16.26
CA VAL A 419 -39.11 -8.26 -15.60
C VAL A 419 -38.55 -8.68 -14.25
N PHE A 420 -37.29 -8.38 -13.96
CA PHE A 420 -36.65 -8.74 -12.71
C PHE A 420 -35.73 -7.62 -12.23
N SER A 421 -35.52 -7.55 -10.91
CA SER A 421 -34.62 -6.59 -10.28
C SER A 421 -33.45 -7.32 -9.58
N CYS A 422 -32.25 -6.76 -9.70
CA CYS A 422 -31.07 -7.29 -9.02
C CYS A 422 -30.00 -6.23 -8.86
N LYS A 423 -29.02 -6.45 -7.95
CA LYS A 423 -27.87 -5.57 -7.84
C LYS A 423 -27.05 -5.56 -9.13
N PHE A 424 -26.71 -4.39 -9.63
CA PHE A 424 -25.97 -4.18 -10.88
C PHE A 424 -24.71 -5.07 -10.99
N TYR A 425 -23.86 -5.06 -9.97
CA TYR A 425 -22.64 -5.87 -9.98
C TYR A 425 -22.89 -7.38 -10.01
N ASN A 426 -24.01 -7.83 -9.44
CA ASN A 426 -24.40 -9.24 -9.50
C ASN A 426 -24.86 -9.64 -10.90
N PHE A 427 -25.48 -8.71 -11.62
CA PHE A 427 -25.87 -8.95 -13.00
C PHE A 427 -24.67 -9.02 -13.93
N ILE A 428 -23.74 -8.05 -13.82
CA ILE A 428 -22.50 -8.04 -14.62
C ILE A 428 -21.66 -9.32 -14.43
N LYS A 429 -21.54 -9.79 -13.18
CA LYS A 429 -20.80 -11.03 -12.90
C LYS A 429 -21.46 -12.29 -13.44
N CYS A 430 -22.78 -12.29 -13.50
CA CYS A 430 -23.55 -13.47 -13.83
C CYS A 430 -24.87 -13.06 -14.50
N PRO A 431 -24.83 -12.66 -15.79
CA PRO A 431 -26.00 -12.22 -16.53
C PRO A 431 -27.07 -13.32 -16.60
N GLY A 432 -28.33 -12.96 -16.38
CA GLY A 432 -29.42 -13.90 -16.48
C GLY A 432 -30.70 -13.41 -15.80
N CYS A 433 -31.84 -13.79 -16.36
CA CYS A 433 -33.14 -13.55 -15.75
C CYS A 433 -33.21 -14.19 -14.36
N ARG A 434 -33.55 -13.41 -13.34
CA ARG A 434 -33.61 -13.88 -11.94
C ARG A 434 -34.83 -14.76 -11.65
N ILE A 435 -35.82 -14.67 -12.49
CA ILE A 435 -37.05 -15.51 -12.39
C ILE A 435 -36.81 -16.89 -13.05
N CYS A 436 -36.16 -16.91 -14.21
CA CYS A 436 -35.79 -18.16 -14.90
C CYS A 436 -34.56 -18.86 -14.29
N ARG A 437 -33.69 -18.13 -13.58
CA ARG A 437 -32.60 -18.75 -12.78
C ARG A 437 -33.23 -19.35 -11.53
N PRO A 438 -33.01 -20.64 -11.28
CA PRO A 438 -33.64 -21.32 -10.17
C PRO A 438 -33.01 -20.91 -8.83
N ARG A 439 -33.44 -19.77 -8.27
CA ARG A 439 -33.55 -19.62 -6.82
C ARG A 439 -34.78 -20.39 -6.29
N ASN A 440 -35.75 -20.62 -7.15
CA ASN A 440 -36.89 -21.54 -6.91
C ASN A 440 -36.64 -22.81 -7.71
N MET A 441 -35.59 -23.55 -7.34
CA MET A 441 -35.42 -24.91 -7.87
C MET A 441 -36.49 -25.77 -7.24
N THR A 442 -37.41 -26.29 -8.06
CA THR A 442 -38.37 -27.30 -7.62
C THR A 442 -37.72 -28.67 -7.69
N THR A 443 -38.33 -29.67 -7.08
CA THR A 443 -37.85 -31.05 -7.12
C THR A 443 -37.77 -31.58 -8.55
N GLU A 444 -38.74 -31.22 -9.41
CA GLU A 444 -38.77 -31.60 -10.83
C GLU A 444 -37.57 -31.02 -11.58
N LEU A 445 -37.31 -29.72 -11.43
CA LEU A 445 -36.15 -29.03 -12.06
C LEU A 445 -34.80 -29.55 -11.55
N TYR A 446 -34.74 -29.94 -10.28
CA TYR A 446 -33.53 -30.57 -9.73
C TYR A 446 -33.32 -31.97 -10.31
N THR A 447 -34.41 -32.77 -10.42
CA THR A 447 -34.41 -34.11 -11.01
C THR A 447 -34.00 -34.06 -12.48
N GLU A 448 -34.57 -33.13 -13.26
CA GLU A 448 -34.19 -32.89 -14.66
C GLU A 448 -32.69 -32.53 -14.77
N ARG A 449 -32.19 -31.70 -13.86
CA ARG A 449 -30.78 -31.30 -13.86
C ARG A 449 -29.84 -32.44 -13.48
N VAL A 450 -30.21 -33.28 -12.55
CA VAL A 450 -29.50 -34.52 -12.21
C VAL A 450 -29.46 -35.45 -13.42
N HIS A 451 -30.62 -35.65 -14.09
CA HIS A 451 -30.70 -36.46 -15.30
C HIS A 451 -29.81 -35.89 -16.45
N ASN A 452 -29.87 -34.59 -16.70
CA ASN A 452 -29.04 -33.92 -17.71
C ASN A 452 -27.52 -34.05 -17.46
N LEU A 453 -27.10 -34.19 -16.19
CA LEU A 453 -25.70 -34.36 -15.80
C LEU A 453 -25.23 -35.82 -15.76
N THR A 454 -26.10 -36.76 -15.50
CA THR A 454 -25.76 -38.17 -15.19
C THR A 454 -26.49 -39.18 -16.03
N GLY A 455 -27.40 -38.77 -16.92
CA GLY A 455 -28.33 -39.67 -17.60
C GLY A 455 -29.18 -40.40 -16.57
N ASP A 456 -29.47 -41.67 -16.87
CA ASP A 456 -30.25 -42.57 -16.01
C ASP A 456 -29.42 -43.21 -14.87
N GLU A 457 -28.18 -42.73 -14.64
CA GLU A 457 -27.29 -43.32 -13.62
C GLU A 457 -27.76 -43.04 -12.18
N TYR A 458 -28.46 -41.93 -11.97
CA TYR A 458 -28.95 -41.51 -10.64
C TYR A 458 -30.43 -41.12 -10.66
N THR A 459 -31.15 -41.52 -9.60
CA THR A 459 -32.57 -41.16 -9.38
C THR A 459 -32.73 -40.38 -8.09
N VAL A 460 -33.33 -39.21 -8.17
CA VAL A 460 -33.67 -38.36 -7.00
C VAL A 460 -34.91 -38.95 -6.32
N LEU A 461 -34.81 -39.23 -5.02
CA LEU A 461 -35.90 -39.84 -4.24
C LEU A 461 -36.53 -38.87 -3.24
N GLY A 462 -35.89 -37.78 -2.90
CA GLY A 462 -36.39 -36.80 -1.92
C GLY A 462 -36.89 -35.51 -2.56
N GLU A 463 -37.50 -34.66 -1.77
CA GLU A 463 -37.92 -33.32 -2.21
C GLU A 463 -36.79 -32.31 -2.08
N PHE A 464 -36.68 -31.42 -3.06
CA PHE A 464 -35.70 -30.33 -3.04
C PHE A 464 -36.23 -29.16 -2.16
N VAL A 465 -35.55 -28.88 -1.07
CA VAL A 465 -35.85 -27.75 -0.18
C VAL A 465 -34.96 -26.57 -0.49
N ASP A 466 -33.63 -26.75 -0.42
CA ASP A 466 -32.61 -25.74 -0.76
C ASP A 466 -31.29 -26.40 -1.17
N GLN A 467 -30.28 -25.56 -1.53
CA GLN A 467 -28.97 -26.03 -1.98
C GLN A 467 -28.14 -26.70 -0.88
N LYS A 468 -28.50 -26.55 0.39
CA LYS A 468 -27.72 -27.03 1.55
C LYS A 468 -28.43 -28.17 2.28
N THR A 469 -29.72 -28.30 2.13
CA THR A 469 -30.49 -29.39 2.71
C THR A 469 -30.21 -30.67 1.93
N LYS A 470 -29.95 -31.75 2.65
CA LYS A 470 -29.63 -33.03 2.03
C LYS A 470 -30.86 -33.65 1.39
N ILE A 471 -30.66 -34.24 0.22
CA ILE A 471 -31.69 -34.95 -0.55
C ILE A 471 -31.18 -36.37 -0.85
N ALA A 472 -32.11 -37.34 -0.73
CA ALA A 472 -31.82 -38.73 -1.00
C ALA A 472 -31.73 -38.99 -2.52
N ILE A 473 -30.59 -39.54 -2.97
CA ILE A 473 -30.37 -39.89 -4.38
C ILE A 473 -29.89 -41.35 -4.46
N LYS A 474 -30.57 -42.13 -5.30
CA LYS A 474 -30.23 -43.53 -5.56
C LYS A 474 -29.26 -43.64 -6.75
N HIS A 475 -28.20 -44.36 -6.60
CA HIS A 475 -27.32 -44.75 -7.71
C HIS A 475 -27.85 -46.06 -8.35
N ASN A 476 -28.37 -45.97 -9.56
CA ASN A 476 -29.09 -47.09 -10.21
C ASN A 476 -28.19 -48.29 -10.48
N LYS A 477 -26.90 -48.08 -10.78
CA LYS A 477 -25.92 -49.14 -11.07
C LYS A 477 -25.63 -50.06 -9.86
N CYS A 478 -25.62 -49.56 -8.64
CA CYS A 478 -25.34 -50.32 -7.43
C CYS A 478 -26.51 -50.40 -6.45
N GLY A 479 -27.65 -49.79 -6.76
CA GLY A 479 -28.86 -49.79 -5.94
C GLY A 479 -28.77 -48.99 -4.64
N LYS A 480 -27.61 -48.43 -4.26
CA LYS A 480 -27.44 -47.68 -3.00
C LYS A 480 -28.04 -46.30 -3.06
N THR A 481 -28.82 -45.97 -2.01
CA THR A 481 -29.32 -44.63 -1.76
C THR A 481 -28.40 -43.91 -0.78
N GLN A 482 -28.02 -42.67 -1.09
CA GLN A 482 -27.17 -41.80 -0.25
C GLN A 482 -27.76 -40.39 -0.22
N GLU A 483 -27.47 -39.66 0.86
CA GLU A 483 -27.86 -38.28 1.01
C GLU A 483 -26.74 -37.34 0.55
N TYR A 484 -27.11 -36.43 -0.35
CA TYR A 484 -26.22 -35.38 -0.87
C TYR A 484 -26.87 -34.01 -0.67
N THR A 485 -26.08 -32.99 -0.41
CA THR A 485 -26.61 -31.65 -0.64
C THR A 485 -26.67 -31.42 -2.16
N PRO A 486 -27.70 -30.74 -2.68
CA PRO A 486 -27.79 -30.43 -4.11
C PRO A 486 -26.53 -29.77 -4.66
N TRP A 487 -25.91 -28.87 -3.88
CA TRP A 487 -24.67 -28.21 -4.23
C TRP A 487 -23.51 -29.19 -4.47
N THR A 488 -23.31 -30.15 -3.57
CA THR A 488 -22.20 -31.12 -3.68
C THR A 488 -22.42 -32.14 -4.80
N PHE A 489 -23.65 -32.57 -5.03
CA PHE A 489 -23.97 -33.50 -6.10
C PHE A 489 -23.78 -32.84 -7.49
N LEU A 490 -24.30 -31.64 -7.67
CA LEU A 490 -24.11 -30.86 -8.90
C LEU A 490 -22.63 -30.43 -9.10
N GLY A 491 -21.87 -30.30 -8.02
CA GLY A 491 -20.44 -30.04 -8.02
C GLY A 491 -19.55 -31.25 -8.32
N GLY A 492 -20.16 -32.42 -8.63
CA GLY A 492 -19.43 -33.62 -9.05
C GLY A 492 -19.27 -34.71 -8.00
N GLN A 493 -19.86 -34.56 -6.79
CA GLN A 493 -19.87 -35.67 -5.82
C GLN A 493 -20.78 -36.80 -6.34
N ARG A 494 -20.29 -38.04 -6.23
CA ARG A 494 -20.93 -39.25 -6.77
C ARG A 494 -20.95 -40.38 -5.72
N CYS A 495 -21.54 -41.49 -6.05
CA CYS A 495 -21.70 -42.65 -5.17
C CYS A 495 -20.39 -43.10 -4.54
N ASN A 496 -20.29 -43.08 -3.23
CA ASN A 496 -19.10 -43.47 -2.48
C ASN A 496 -18.83 -44.97 -2.51
N ALA A 497 -19.85 -45.79 -2.77
CA ALA A 497 -19.75 -47.24 -2.84
C ALA A 497 -19.09 -47.70 -4.15
N CYS A 498 -19.32 -46.98 -5.26
CA CYS A 498 -18.78 -47.27 -6.57
C CYS A 498 -17.49 -46.54 -6.88
N ASN A 499 -17.18 -45.48 -6.11
CA ASN A 499 -15.95 -44.71 -6.25
C ASN A 499 -15.20 -44.60 -4.90
N PRO A 500 -14.49 -45.69 -4.50
CA PRO A 500 -13.81 -45.74 -3.20
C PRO A 500 -12.67 -44.72 -3.05
N PHE A 501 -12.22 -44.10 -4.13
CA PHE A 501 -11.16 -43.06 -4.08
C PHE A 501 -11.59 -41.78 -3.36
N LEU A 502 -12.90 -41.52 -3.20
CA LEU A 502 -13.40 -40.31 -2.52
C LEU A 502 -13.43 -40.46 -0.99
N VAL A 503 -13.55 -41.68 -0.44
CA VAL A 503 -13.59 -41.94 1.02
C VAL A 503 -12.18 -41.89 1.63
N LYS A 504 -11.12 -42.22 0.87
CA LYS A 504 -9.73 -42.19 1.33
C LYS A 504 -9.15 -40.77 1.53
N LYS A 505 -9.68 -39.76 0.85
CA LYS A 505 -9.09 -38.39 0.87
C LYS A 505 -9.10 -37.69 2.23
N THR A 506 -9.96 -38.04 3.17
CA THR A 506 -10.04 -37.35 4.48
C THR A 506 -9.15 -37.99 5.54
N LYS A 507 -8.95 -39.30 5.52
CA LYS A 507 -8.06 -40.00 6.46
C LYS A 507 -6.60 -39.87 6.05
N ASP A 508 -6.29 -40.07 4.78
CA ASP A 508 -4.95 -39.90 4.19
C ASP A 508 -4.42 -38.44 4.31
N SER A 509 -5.29 -37.44 4.39
CA SER A 509 -4.91 -36.04 4.46
C SER A 509 -4.31 -35.64 5.82
N TRP A 510 -4.80 -36.21 6.94
CA TRP A 510 -4.25 -35.92 8.27
C TRP A 510 -2.93 -36.66 8.48
N GLU A 511 -2.89 -37.96 8.14
CA GLU A 511 -1.71 -38.82 8.28
C GLU A 511 -0.55 -38.32 7.43
N ARG A 512 -0.82 -37.90 6.20
CA ARG A 512 0.18 -37.27 5.33
C ARG A 512 0.72 -35.97 5.91
N GLY A 513 -0.17 -35.09 6.41
CA GLY A 513 0.24 -33.82 7.04
C GLY A 513 1.07 -34.05 8.30
N TYR A 514 0.69 -35.03 9.11
CA TYR A 514 1.41 -35.41 10.31
C TYR A 514 2.80 -36.00 10.00
N ALA A 515 2.89 -36.92 9.04
CA ALA A 515 4.16 -37.48 8.58
C ALA A 515 5.13 -36.42 8.06
N LEU A 516 4.63 -35.45 7.25
CA LEU A 516 5.44 -34.33 6.79
C LEU A 516 5.88 -33.41 7.94
N LEU A 517 5.08 -33.27 9.00
CA LEU A 517 5.45 -32.50 10.18
C LEU A 517 6.53 -33.19 10.99
N CYS A 518 6.49 -34.55 11.09
CA CYS A 518 7.56 -35.34 11.70
C CYS A 518 8.88 -35.14 10.98
N GLU A 519 8.88 -35.33 9.66
CA GLU A 519 10.07 -35.13 8.83
C GLU A 519 10.61 -33.69 8.90
N TYR A 520 9.71 -32.71 8.94
CA TYR A 520 10.11 -31.32 9.11
C TYR A 520 10.80 -31.06 10.43
N LYS A 521 10.25 -31.64 11.54
CA LYS A 521 10.86 -31.56 12.87
C LYS A 521 12.23 -32.21 12.93
N GLU A 522 12.39 -33.38 12.35
CA GLU A 522 13.69 -34.08 12.27
C GLU A 522 14.73 -33.24 11.55
N LYS A 523 14.33 -32.60 10.44
CA LYS A 523 15.25 -31.81 9.62
C LYS A 523 15.58 -30.43 10.21
N TYR A 524 14.61 -29.76 10.85
CA TYR A 524 14.72 -28.36 11.29
C TYR A 524 14.61 -28.17 12.82
N GLY A 525 14.47 -29.25 13.60
CA GLY A 525 14.45 -29.22 15.07
C GLY A 525 13.15 -28.71 15.70
N THR A 526 12.16 -28.28 14.94
CA THR A 526 10.91 -27.72 15.46
C THR A 526 9.67 -28.15 14.69
N ALA A 527 8.59 -28.44 15.43
CA ALA A 527 7.27 -28.70 14.86
C ALA A 527 6.36 -27.44 14.87
N ASN A 528 6.79 -26.35 15.51
CA ASN A 528 6.02 -25.10 15.56
C ASN A 528 6.40 -24.19 14.39
N ILE A 529 5.78 -24.44 13.23
CA ILE A 529 6.11 -23.78 11.98
C ILE A 529 5.16 -22.61 11.68
N PRO A 530 5.64 -21.51 11.05
CA PRO A 530 4.81 -20.40 10.60
C PRO A 530 3.78 -20.84 9.54
N ARG A 531 2.62 -20.13 9.50
CA ARG A 531 1.50 -20.47 8.60
C ARG A 531 1.88 -20.58 7.12
N ARG A 532 2.87 -19.81 6.64
CA ARG A 532 3.26 -19.74 5.22
C ARG A 532 4.35 -20.73 4.80
N VAL A 533 4.76 -21.61 5.68
CA VAL A 533 5.81 -22.59 5.37
C VAL A 533 5.28 -23.66 4.42
N HIS A 534 5.96 -23.84 3.30
CA HIS A 534 5.80 -24.94 2.34
C HIS A 534 6.87 -26.01 2.60
N TYR A 535 6.47 -27.25 2.55
CA TYR A 535 7.35 -28.40 2.64
C TYR A 535 6.87 -29.52 1.71
N LYS A 536 7.73 -29.99 0.79
CA LYS A 536 7.40 -31.01 -0.23
C LYS A 536 6.06 -30.73 -0.93
N ASP A 537 5.91 -29.53 -1.52
CA ASP A 537 4.73 -29.07 -2.25
C ASP A 537 3.43 -28.96 -1.43
N VAL A 538 3.52 -29.10 -0.11
CA VAL A 538 2.38 -28.92 0.81
C VAL A 538 2.58 -27.64 1.63
N LEU A 539 1.54 -26.82 1.73
CA LEU A 539 1.52 -25.67 2.65
C LEU A 539 1.35 -26.17 4.09
N LEU A 540 2.44 -26.78 4.62
CA LEU A 540 2.46 -27.49 5.89
C LEU A 540 2.11 -26.59 7.07
N GLY A 541 2.54 -25.31 7.04
CA GLY A 541 2.20 -24.33 8.06
C GLY A 541 0.69 -24.04 8.13
N ASN A 542 0.00 -24.01 6.99
CA ASN A 542 -1.45 -23.84 6.97
C ASN A 542 -2.18 -25.10 7.46
N TRP A 543 -1.68 -26.29 7.12
CA TRP A 543 -2.21 -27.52 7.66
C TRP A 543 -2.13 -27.54 9.18
N LEU A 544 -0.98 -27.18 9.78
CA LEU A 544 -0.81 -27.11 11.23
C LEU A 544 -1.73 -26.05 11.86
N GLN A 545 -1.90 -24.90 11.22
CA GLN A 545 -2.82 -23.89 11.69
C GLN A 545 -4.28 -24.35 11.69
N ASN A 546 -4.66 -25.16 10.72
CA ASN A 546 -5.97 -25.79 10.67
C ASN A 546 -6.15 -26.80 11.82
N GLN A 547 -5.09 -27.55 12.23
CA GLN A 547 -5.15 -28.42 13.40
C GLN A 547 -5.35 -27.62 14.70
N ARG A 548 -4.66 -26.48 14.86
CA ARG A 548 -4.87 -25.58 16.00
C ARG A 548 -6.31 -25.02 16.07
N THR A 549 -6.88 -24.69 14.91
CA THR A 549 -8.27 -24.24 14.81
C THR A 549 -9.25 -25.36 15.19
N LYS A 550 -9.00 -26.60 14.73
CA LYS A 550 -9.81 -27.77 15.10
C LYS A 550 -9.69 -28.10 16.58
N TYR A 551 -8.52 -27.96 17.18
CA TYR A 551 -8.32 -28.13 18.63
C TYR A 551 -9.16 -27.13 19.41
N LYS A 552 -9.10 -25.84 19.09
CA LYS A 552 -9.91 -24.79 19.74
C LYS A 552 -11.42 -25.02 19.59
N ALA A 553 -11.85 -25.65 18.51
CA ALA A 553 -13.25 -26.00 18.26
C ALA A 553 -13.68 -27.35 18.83
N GLY A 554 -12.81 -28.06 19.59
CA GLY A 554 -13.09 -29.39 20.14
C GLY A 554 -13.28 -30.50 19.08
N LYS A 555 -12.77 -30.28 17.85
CA LYS A 555 -12.97 -31.18 16.69
C LYS A 555 -11.75 -32.08 16.42
N LEU A 556 -10.73 -32.03 17.21
CA LEU A 556 -9.56 -32.90 17.11
C LEU A 556 -9.76 -34.13 18.02
N THR A 557 -9.48 -35.32 17.51
CA THR A 557 -9.57 -36.55 18.35
C THR A 557 -8.48 -36.56 19.40
N LEU A 558 -8.69 -37.26 20.53
CA LEU A 558 -7.68 -37.36 21.58
C LEU A 558 -6.36 -37.90 21.08
N SER A 559 -6.38 -38.96 20.26
CA SER A 559 -5.17 -39.52 19.65
C SER A 559 -4.41 -38.53 18.74
N GLN A 560 -5.13 -37.68 18.01
CA GLN A 560 -4.52 -36.64 17.20
C GLN A 560 -3.91 -35.51 18.04
N GLN A 561 -4.54 -35.18 19.17
CA GLN A 561 -4.02 -34.18 20.10
C GLN A 561 -2.71 -34.69 20.74
N GLU A 562 -2.71 -35.92 21.24
CA GLU A 562 -1.54 -36.57 21.84
C GLU A 562 -0.38 -36.68 20.86
N ALA A 563 -0.66 -37.09 19.61
CA ALA A 563 0.34 -37.18 18.56
C ALA A 563 0.99 -35.82 18.23
N LEU A 564 0.21 -34.73 18.19
CA LEU A 564 0.75 -33.39 17.94
C LEU A 564 1.52 -32.85 19.18
N VAL A 565 1.06 -33.13 20.39
CA VAL A 565 1.74 -32.74 21.63
C VAL A 565 3.09 -33.46 21.75
N SER A 566 3.15 -34.76 21.45
CA SER A 566 4.41 -35.54 21.47
C SER A 566 5.44 -35.02 20.47
N LEU A 567 5.01 -34.41 19.36
CA LEU A 567 5.87 -33.67 18.45
C LEU A 567 6.28 -32.29 18.96
N GLY A 568 5.79 -31.85 20.13
CA GLY A 568 6.08 -30.53 20.67
C GLY A 568 5.29 -29.40 20.00
N VAL A 569 4.15 -29.69 19.38
CA VAL A 569 3.26 -28.65 18.84
C VAL A 569 2.58 -27.88 19.95
N THR A 570 2.73 -26.57 19.93
CA THR A 570 2.04 -25.65 20.83
C THR A 570 0.72 -25.21 20.22
N PHE A 571 -0.40 -25.52 20.89
CA PHE A 571 -1.73 -25.16 20.39
C PHE A 571 -2.09 -23.68 20.65
N ASP A 572 -1.65 -23.11 21.76
CA ASP A 572 -1.77 -21.68 22.03
C ASP A 572 -0.41 -20.97 21.96
N GLN A 573 -0.05 -20.57 20.76
CA GLN A 573 1.22 -19.88 20.50
C GLN A 573 1.33 -18.53 21.22
N LEU A 574 0.21 -17.82 21.41
CA LEU A 574 0.20 -16.51 22.06
C LEU A 574 0.44 -16.64 23.58
N ALA A 575 -0.13 -17.68 24.18
CA ALA A 575 0.14 -17.97 25.59
C ALA A 575 1.59 -18.42 25.80
N ALA A 576 2.08 -19.34 24.97
CA ALA A 576 3.46 -19.82 25.04
C ALA A 576 4.50 -18.71 24.81
N GLU A 577 4.27 -17.82 23.83
CA GLU A 577 5.14 -16.68 23.56
C GLU A 577 5.10 -15.68 24.73
N TRP A 578 3.94 -15.48 25.36
CA TRP A 578 3.82 -14.63 26.52
C TRP A 578 4.62 -15.20 27.71
N GLU A 579 4.52 -16.53 28.00
CA GLU A 579 5.29 -17.19 29.06
C GLU A 579 6.80 -17.12 28.80
N ARG A 580 7.22 -17.35 27.55
CA ARG A 580 8.62 -17.23 27.14
C ARG A 580 9.18 -15.83 27.45
N ARG A 581 8.41 -14.79 27.11
CA ARG A 581 8.77 -13.39 27.37
C ARG A 581 8.72 -13.05 28.87
N TYR A 582 7.79 -13.63 29.61
CA TYR A 582 7.70 -13.47 31.05
C TYR A 582 8.93 -14.06 31.74
N GLU A 583 9.34 -15.29 31.42
CA GLU A 583 10.56 -15.91 31.95
C GLU A 583 11.83 -15.14 31.55
N GLN A 584 11.88 -14.59 30.34
CA GLN A 584 12.97 -13.73 29.90
C GLN A 584 13.03 -12.43 30.75
N TYR A 585 11.89 -11.84 31.05
CA TYR A 585 11.83 -10.65 31.90
C TYR A 585 12.22 -10.94 33.33
N LYS A 586 11.86 -12.10 33.87
CA LYS A 586 12.28 -12.58 35.18
C LYS A 586 13.81 -12.74 35.27
N ARG A 587 14.45 -13.34 34.26
CA ARG A 587 15.93 -13.40 34.15
C ARG A 587 16.56 -12.01 34.06
N TYR A 588 15.98 -11.10 33.33
CA TYR A 588 16.43 -9.72 33.25
C TYR A 588 16.44 -9.07 34.63
N ILE A 589 15.36 -9.19 35.41
CA ILE A 589 15.25 -8.66 36.77
C ILE A 589 16.32 -9.25 37.67
N GLN A 590 16.56 -10.56 37.62
CA GLN A 590 17.62 -11.23 38.39
C GLN A 590 19.02 -10.69 38.08
N GLN A 591 19.30 -10.41 36.81
CA GLN A 591 20.59 -9.86 36.40
C GLN A 591 20.75 -8.35 36.68
N ASN A 592 19.66 -7.65 36.95
CA ASN A 592 19.65 -6.22 37.28
C ASN A 592 19.30 -5.94 38.74
N ASN A 593 19.90 -6.72 39.64
CA ASN A 593 19.80 -6.55 41.11
C ASN A 593 18.35 -6.47 41.62
N GLY A 594 17.44 -7.22 41.02
CA GLY A 594 16.03 -7.26 41.38
C GLY A 594 15.18 -6.10 40.90
N SER A 595 15.75 -5.19 40.09
CA SER A 595 15.01 -4.07 39.53
C SER A 595 14.12 -4.48 38.37
N SER A 596 12.83 -4.22 38.46
CA SER A 596 11.83 -4.41 37.41
C SER A 596 11.74 -3.19 36.45
N ASP A 597 12.62 -2.20 36.63
CA ASP A 597 12.62 -1.06 35.75
C ASP A 597 13.41 -1.35 34.47
N ILE A 598 12.77 -1.17 33.31
CA ILE A 598 13.36 -1.50 32.03
C ILE A 598 13.05 -0.41 31.00
N PRO A 599 14.09 0.23 30.41
CA PRO A 599 13.90 1.19 29.33
C PRO A 599 13.22 0.57 28.12
N LYS A 600 12.36 1.35 27.44
CA LYS A 600 11.58 0.87 26.28
C LYS A 600 12.43 0.29 25.13
N ARG A 601 13.66 0.78 24.98
CA ARG A 601 14.57 0.34 23.89
C ARG A 601 15.46 -0.84 24.29
N THR A 602 15.33 -1.40 25.49
CA THR A 602 16.16 -2.50 25.97
C THR A 602 15.95 -3.75 25.13
N ILE A 603 17.06 -4.28 24.63
CA ILE A 603 17.16 -5.59 23.99
C ILE A 603 17.83 -6.52 25.00
N PHE A 604 17.23 -7.67 25.26
CA PHE A 604 17.76 -8.69 26.16
C PHE A 604 17.62 -10.06 25.52
N GLU A 605 18.68 -10.86 25.52
CA GLU A 605 18.74 -12.15 24.82
C GLU A 605 18.29 -12.06 23.33
N GLY A 606 18.69 -10.99 22.63
CA GLY A 606 18.34 -10.75 21.23
C GLY A 606 16.92 -10.24 20.96
N GLU A 607 16.11 -10.03 21.99
CA GLU A 607 14.69 -9.68 21.88
C GLU A 607 14.40 -8.30 22.46
N LYS A 608 13.43 -7.58 21.88
CA LYS A 608 13.02 -6.24 22.32
C LYS A 608 12.16 -6.31 23.61
N LEU A 609 12.79 -6.70 24.71
CA LEU A 609 12.10 -6.94 25.98
C LEU A 609 11.43 -5.69 26.55
N GLY A 610 12.08 -4.53 26.48
CA GLY A 610 11.50 -3.26 26.95
C GLY A 610 10.22 -2.85 26.24
N VAL A 611 10.08 -3.19 24.93
CA VAL A 611 8.85 -2.99 24.17
C VAL A 611 7.73 -3.89 24.68
N TRP A 612 8.05 -5.17 24.93
CA TRP A 612 7.08 -6.13 25.42
C TRP A 612 6.54 -5.72 26.82
N VAL A 613 7.41 -5.30 27.74
CA VAL A 613 6.99 -4.78 29.06
C VAL A 613 6.10 -3.54 28.90
N GLY A 614 6.45 -2.64 27.98
CA GLY A 614 5.62 -1.49 27.66
C GLY A 614 4.23 -1.86 27.13
N VAL A 615 4.11 -2.96 26.38
CA VAL A 615 2.81 -3.49 25.92
C VAL A 615 2.00 -4.03 27.12
N GLN A 616 2.62 -4.73 28.09
CA GLN A 616 1.92 -5.21 29.28
C GLN A 616 1.38 -4.04 30.11
N ARG A 617 2.19 -3.00 30.35
CA ARG A 617 1.75 -1.76 31.05
C ARG A 617 0.56 -1.10 30.34
N ARG A 618 0.61 -1.03 29.02
CA ARG A 618 -0.51 -0.46 28.23
C ARG A 618 -1.76 -1.35 28.34
N SER A 619 -1.61 -2.67 28.22
CA SER A 619 -2.72 -3.62 28.32
C SER A 619 -3.40 -3.55 29.69
N TYR A 620 -2.65 -3.36 30.75
CA TYR A 620 -3.19 -3.11 32.09
C TYR A 620 -4.01 -1.82 32.13
N LYS A 621 -3.43 -0.69 31.67
CA LYS A 621 -4.11 0.62 31.67
C LYS A 621 -5.43 0.66 30.89
N ILE A 622 -5.58 -0.18 29.87
CA ILE A 622 -6.81 -0.27 29.07
C ILE A 622 -7.71 -1.46 29.45
N GLY A 623 -7.43 -2.12 30.59
CA GLY A 623 -8.23 -3.24 31.12
C GLY A 623 -8.22 -4.50 30.24
N LYS A 624 -7.19 -4.72 29.43
CA LYS A 624 -7.06 -5.89 28.52
C LYS A 624 -6.06 -6.95 29.01
N LEU A 625 -5.40 -6.73 30.11
CA LEU A 625 -4.51 -7.73 30.71
C LEU A 625 -5.36 -8.71 31.52
N SER A 626 -5.19 -10.02 31.28
CA SER A 626 -5.92 -11.03 32.06
C SER A 626 -5.44 -11.03 33.51
N GLU A 627 -6.35 -11.39 34.42
CA GLU A 627 -6.05 -11.41 35.89
C GLU A 627 -4.91 -12.36 36.23
N GLU A 628 -4.83 -13.51 35.59
CA GLU A 628 -3.73 -14.46 35.73
C GLU A 628 -2.37 -13.84 35.36
N ARG A 629 -2.29 -13.17 34.21
CA ARG A 629 -1.08 -12.48 33.74
C ARG A 629 -0.72 -11.29 34.61
N TYR A 630 -1.73 -10.60 35.14
CA TYR A 630 -1.53 -9.50 36.06
C TYR A 630 -0.89 -10.02 37.38
N LYS A 631 -1.42 -11.10 37.98
CA LYS A 631 -0.84 -11.71 39.18
C LYS A 631 0.61 -12.13 38.94
N LYS A 632 0.92 -12.85 37.88
CA LYS A 632 2.29 -13.24 37.52
C LYS A 632 3.25 -12.07 37.42
N LEU A 633 2.81 -10.95 36.85
CA LEU A 633 3.64 -9.74 36.69
C LEU A 633 3.80 -8.99 38.03
N CYS A 634 2.81 -9.03 38.91
CA CYS A 634 2.92 -8.53 40.31
C CYS A 634 3.92 -9.35 41.15
N ASP A 635 3.95 -10.67 40.97
CA ASP A 635 4.86 -11.58 41.69
C ASP A 635 6.35 -11.27 41.42
N ILE A 636 6.65 -10.63 40.33
CA ILE A 636 8.00 -10.15 39.95
C ILE A 636 8.19 -8.65 40.17
N ASN A 637 7.33 -8.03 40.96
CA ASN A 637 7.36 -6.60 41.32
C ASN A 637 7.36 -5.66 40.09
N MET A 638 6.63 -6.02 39.05
CA MET A 638 6.50 -5.14 37.87
C MET A 638 5.68 -3.89 38.22
N LYS A 639 6.21 -2.71 37.94
CA LYS A 639 5.50 -1.43 38.07
C LYS A 639 4.68 -1.16 36.82
N PHE A 640 3.36 -0.98 36.95
CA PHE A 640 2.41 -0.73 35.85
C PHE A 640 2.24 0.74 35.49
#